data_7c00809f439f9eabe6a68cd4461af725
#
_entry.id   7c00809f439f9eabe6a68cd4461af725
#
_cell.length_a   1.000
_cell.length_b   1.000
_cell.length_c   1.000
_cell.angle_alpha   90.00
_cell.angle_beta   90.00
_cell.angle_gamma   90.00
#
_symmetry.space_group_name_H-M   'P 1'
#
loop_
_entity.id
_entity.type
_entity.pdbx_description
1 polymer ?
#
loop_
_entity_poly.entity_id
_entity_poly.type
_entity_poly.pdbx_seq_one_letter_code
_entity_poly.pdbx_strand_id
1 'polypeptide(L)'
;VIKKCFAIILAFCFFFSTALSASSPQFPPIELWDQLNFVPTQEILDYLGIVPEEDPYEVRLIVPTDQVNDSFVTFSPTAYIRYIQEHGHYPSPLRSISIPGSTAQVSDSEVIQPSTQFEGRPNVLHWTGQDGEATWIVNVPEAGLYTIEVFYWMLDERGRDFEFELTINGERPFDEAGHLLLRHRWRDTHAITQDRRSNDLRPPQIPAFMWKSQTLNDTEGMTDGAFNFFFEAGQHEISFRALRGEIAISEIVLFNAPPLLTYVEFRAANAHLPVVPNIFITYEAEEALYKSDAMLFPTYDRSSALTTPYHHANIRLNTIGGPNWQFPGQYIQWVVTVPEDGLYQITFRARQNVALGMQSRRSLSVNGEIQFAEAAELVIPYNHNWVNFTPSDANGEPFLFALNAGENILSLEVVMGSAARTMSAIREILFMLNADYRRILAITGPNPDMLQEYRLDQQIPSLLPNFEYAAAALRAEIALIEAEGGDSGGETSIMERLATTLDMSVRDPDSIPRRLSDLEGAISALATYMLVLRSQPLELDKFYIHSPDAEIPRATDGFWRALWHQIRIFIASFFIDFSVVDQAEEGARAITVWYFGGRDHAQIIHMMATDTFTEQTGIQISMQLVQTDLITAIVSGNAPDVLINAERSMPVELAMRGAVQDLSVLPGFDEVRERFMPDAMLPYTFRGGVYAIPMTQMFHMMFYRTDIFTELGIEPPDTWDEFYEIIPVLHRRNMQVGLPLDQMRAPTMGEAVMVARAGLGIRNLFTTLLYQRGQDLFLPDGTMTTFDQDESVEAFVQWTQFYTHHGLPDFFDFYNRFRTGMMPIGVQPWWWYNMLMVAAPEIRGMWEMVPIPGTVQPDGSINRSSGTTGEGSIILNHTDDLDASWQFVKWWTSAETQARFGMELEMLMGPAARYNTANLEAFSMLPWSLQEQELLMYQWRWVREVPVIPGGYYVARNLDNAFRRVVIFDENPRDVLLRFNRNINAEIARRLLEFPAD
;
A
#
# COMPACT_ATOMS: atom_id res chain seq x y z
N VAL A 1 22.48 -34.53 -29.73
CA VAL A 1 22.21 -33.38 -28.86
C VAL A 1 23.08 -32.20 -29.29
N ILE A 2 24.43 -32.36 -29.40
CA ILE A 2 25.37 -31.27 -29.72
C ILE A 2 25.11 -30.64 -31.12
N LYS A 3 24.74 -31.44 -32.15
CA LYS A 3 24.39 -30.92 -33.46
C LYS A 3 23.04 -30.16 -33.52
N LYS A 4 22.08 -30.46 -32.61
CA LYS A 4 20.83 -29.73 -32.50
C LYS A 4 21.02 -28.40 -31.74
N CYS A 5 21.89 -28.39 -30.73
CA CYS A 5 22.23 -27.14 -30.04
C CYS A 5 22.97 -26.13 -30.93
N PHE A 6 23.87 -26.63 -31.80
CA PHE A 6 24.60 -25.77 -32.74
C PHE A 6 23.66 -25.13 -33.81
N ALA A 7 22.66 -25.89 -34.28
CA ALA A 7 21.67 -25.38 -35.22
C ALA A 7 20.73 -24.32 -34.59
N ILE A 8 20.42 -24.46 -33.31
CA ILE A 8 19.60 -23.50 -32.56
C ILE A 8 20.41 -22.21 -32.30
N ILE A 9 21.67 -22.30 -31.95
CA ILE A 9 22.56 -21.16 -31.75
C ILE A 9 22.78 -20.40 -33.08
N LEU A 10 22.94 -21.10 -34.20
CA LEU A 10 23.04 -20.45 -35.54
C LEU A 10 21.71 -19.81 -35.97
N ALA A 11 20.55 -20.41 -35.67
CA ALA A 11 19.26 -19.81 -35.93
C ALA A 11 19.01 -18.56 -35.06
N PHE A 12 19.46 -18.56 -33.82
CA PHE A 12 19.35 -17.40 -32.91
C PHE A 12 20.28 -16.25 -33.38
N CYS A 13 21.50 -16.54 -33.84
CA CYS A 13 22.38 -15.52 -34.43
C CYS A 13 21.85 -14.96 -35.74
N PHE A 14 21.13 -15.74 -36.54
CA PHE A 14 20.50 -15.25 -37.79
C PHE A 14 19.25 -14.39 -37.52
N PHE A 15 18.47 -14.68 -36.47
CA PHE A 15 17.34 -13.84 -36.11
C PHE A 15 17.75 -12.49 -35.51
N PHE A 16 18.90 -12.44 -34.81
CA PHE A 16 19.41 -11.16 -34.27
C PHE A 16 20.05 -10.26 -35.34
N SER A 17 20.59 -10.83 -36.44
CA SER A 17 21.19 -10.03 -37.51
C SER A 17 20.17 -9.43 -38.45
N THR A 18 18.93 -9.97 -38.53
CA THR A 18 17.84 -9.41 -39.33
C THR A 18 16.99 -8.38 -38.57
N ALA A 19 17.08 -8.33 -37.24
CA ALA A 19 16.39 -7.31 -36.43
C ALA A 19 17.14 -5.97 -36.34
N LEU A 20 18.40 -5.91 -36.78
CA LEU A 20 19.23 -4.68 -36.81
C LEU A 20 19.13 -3.87 -38.10
N SER A 21 18.26 -4.25 -39.04
CA SER A 21 18.04 -3.52 -40.28
C SER A 21 16.63 -2.93 -40.46
N ALA A 22 15.87 -2.80 -39.35
CA ALA A 22 14.66 -2.00 -39.35
C ALA A 22 15.06 -0.53 -39.17
N SER A 23 14.87 0.25 -40.22
CA SER A 23 15.11 1.69 -40.31
C SER A 23 14.50 2.41 -39.11
N SER A 24 15.35 3.21 -38.41
CA SER A 24 14.91 4.22 -37.47
C SER A 24 13.79 5.06 -38.09
N PRO A 25 12.70 5.38 -37.36
CA PRO A 25 11.72 6.33 -37.82
C PRO A 25 12.41 7.66 -38.04
N GLN A 26 12.32 8.17 -39.29
CA GLN A 26 12.76 9.53 -39.60
C GLN A 26 11.81 10.49 -38.90
N PHE A 27 12.29 11.16 -37.88
CA PHE A 27 11.62 12.31 -37.30
C PHE A 27 11.58 13.45 -38.35
N PRO A 28 10.51 14.24 -38.40
CA PRO A 28 10.43 15.41 -39.25
C PRO A 28 11.54 16.43 -38.90
N PRO A 29 11.98 17.24 -39.89
CA PRO A 29 13.11 18.16 -39.67
C PRO A 29 12.85 19.17 -38.54
N ILE A 30 13.90 19.49 -37.81
CA ILE A 30 13.95 20.39 -36.64
C ILE A 30 13.28 21.76 -36.88
N GLU A 31 13.12 22.19 -38.12
CA GLU A 31 12.49 23.45 -38.52
C GLU A 31 10.98 23.55 -38.21
N LEU A 32 10.33 22.44 -37.85
CA LEU A 32 8.91 22.42 -37.44
C LEU A 32 8.74 22.62 -35.91
N TRP A 33 9.81 22.46 -35.14
CA TRP A 33 9.78 22.57 -33.66
C TRP A 33 9.80 24.02 -33.20
N ASP A 34 10.39 24.93 -33.98
CA ASP A 34 10.38 26.36 -33.71
C ASP A 34 9.01 27.02 -33.83
N GLN A 35 8.03 26.34 -34.42
CA GLN A 35 6.64 26.79 -34.52
C GLN A 35 5.76 26.35 -33.34
N LEU A 36 6.28 25.52 -32.45
CA LEU A 36 5.60 25.00 -31.23
C LEU A 36 6.26 25.47 -29.92
N ASN A 37 7.16 26.42 -29.98
CA ASN A 37 7.71 27.07 -28.80
C ASN A 37 6.62 27.87 -28.10
N PHE A 38 5.86 27.22 -27.24
CA PHE A 38 4.95 27.86 -26.32
C PHE A 38 5.76 28.38 -25.12
N VAL A 39 6.17 29.63 -25.20
CA VAL A 39 6.56 30.39 -24.01
C VAL A 39 5.27 30.97 -23.44
N PRO A 40 4.92 30.72 -22.19
CA PRO A 40 3.75 31.33 -21.58
C PRO A 40 3.86 32.83 -21.74
N THR A 41 2.86 33.43 -22.35
CA THR A 41 2.85 34.90 -22.54
C THR A 41 2.75 35.55 -21.16
N GLN A 42 3.28 36.79 -21.03
CA GLN A 42 3.17 37.57 -19.79
C GLN A 42 1.70 37.70 -19.33
N GLU A 43 0.74 37.68 -20.28
CA GLU A 43 -0.69 37.69 -19.98
C GLU A 43 -1.15 36.43 -19.22
N ILE A 44 -0.59 35.27 -19.47
CA ILE A 44 -0.90 34.04 -18.74
C ILE A 44 -0.28 34.08 -17.34
N LEU A 45 0.94 34.55 -17.23
CA LEU A 45 1.61 34.74 -15.93
C LEU A 45 0.88 35.76 -15.07
N ASP A 46 0.45 36.87 -15.66
CA ASP A 46 -0.33 37.91 -14.99
C ASP A 46 -1.73 37.42 -14.58
N TYR A 47 -2.35 36.56 -15.40
CA TYR A 47 -3.66 35.94 -15.09
C TYR A 47 -3.55 34.91 -13.94
N LEU A 48 -2.45 34.19 -13.87
CA LEU A 48 -2.18 33.22 -12.80
C LEU A 48 -1.62 33.89 -11.53
N GLY A 49 -1.36 35.20 -11.53
CA GLY A 49 -0.74 35.90 -10.41
C GLY A 49 0.71 35.49 -10.15
N ILE A 50 1.38 34.90 -11.15
CA ILE A 50 2.76 34.47 -11.04
C ILE A 50 3.67 35.68 -11.33
N VAL A 51 4.32 36.20 -10.30
CA VAL A 51 5.35 37.23 -10.45
C VAL A 51 6.69 36.51 -10.46
N PRO A 52 7.46 36.59 -11.59
CA PRO A 52 8.82 36.07 -11.59
C PRO A 52 9.69 36.99 -10.72
N GLU A 53 10.05 36.57 -9.53
CA GLU A 53 11.19 37.15 -8.83
C GLU A 53 12.49 36.55 -9.40
N GLU A 54 13.61 37.25 -9.22
CA GLU A 54 14.92 36.94 -9.85
C GLU A 54 15.52 35.54 -9.52
N ASP A 55 14.80 34.72 -8.77
CA ASP A 55 15.17 33.32 -8.50
C ASP A 55 14.20 32.37 -9.24
N PRO A 56 14.65 31.56 -10.20
CA PRO A 56 13.78 30.66 -10.96
C PRO A 56 13.14 29.54 -10.12
N TYR A 57 13.47 29.42 -8.83
CA TYR A 57 12.96 28.42 -7.91
C TYR A 57 11.89 28.92 -6.92
N GLU A 58 11.63 30.25 -6.85
CA GLU A 58 10.54 30.80 -6.04
C GLU A 58 9.32 31.22 -6.88
N VAL A 59 8.62 30.29 -7.45
CA VAL A 59 7.29 30.58 -7.99
C VAL A 59 6.26 30.40 -6.88
N ARG A 60 5.90 31.48 -6.21
CA ARG A 60 4.75 31.48 -5.28
C ARG A 60 3.45 31.55 -6.10
N LEU A 61 2.60 30.54 -5.99
CA LEU A 61 1.20 30.66 -6.36
C LEU A 61 0.54 31.66 -5.40
N ILE A 62 0.50 32.96 -5.77
CA ILE A 62 -0.28 33.95 -5.07
C ILE A 62 -1.68 33.88 -5.68
N VAL A 63 -2.59 33.12 -5.06
CA VAL A 63 -4.01 33.33 -5.28
C VAL A 63 -4.35 34.67 -4.58
N PRO A 64 -4.85 35.68 -5.29
CA PRO A 64 -5.25 36.91 -4.65
C PRO A 64 -6.32 36.62 -3.58
N THR A 65 -6.01 36.89 -2.31
CA THR A 65 -6.88 36.64 -1.15
C THR A 65 -8.20 37.42 -1.16
N ASP A 66 -8.35 38.40 -2.03
CA ASP A 66 -9.52 39.26 -2.17
C ASP A 66 -10.53 38.78 -3.22
N GLN A 67 -10.27 37.69 -3.93
CA GLN A 67 -11.18 37.02 -4.86
C GLN A 67 -11.62 35.63 -4.44
N VAL A 68 -11.32 35.21 -3.22
CA VAL A 68 -11.87 33.95 -2.67
C VAL A 68 -13.34 34.17 -2.37
N ASN A 69 -14.14 34.10 -3.40
CA ASN A 69 -15.59 33.93 -3.26
C ASN A 69 -15.81 32.52 -2.71
N ASP A 70 -16.76 32.32 -1.78
CA ASP A 70 -17.19 31.04 -1.19
C ASP A 70 -17.53 29.92 -2.20
N SER A 71 -17.31 30.15 -3.49
CA SER A 71 -17.55 29.24 -4.60
C SER A 71 -16.30 28.41 -5.02
N PHE A 72 -15.09 28.74 -4.54
CA PHE A 72 -13.87 27.98 -4.83
C PHE A 72 -13.51 27.06 -3.65
N VAL A 73 -14.05 25.85 -3.62
CA VAL A 73 -13.59 24.82 -2.69
C VAL A 73 -12.40 24.12 -3.33
N THR A 74 -11.21 24.66 -3.14
CA THR A 74 -9.97 24.13 -3.76
C THR A 74 -9.21 23.15 -2.88
N PHE A 75 -9.37 23.24 -1.53
CA PHE A 75 -8.80 22.30 -0.56
C PHE A 75 -9.80 22.07 0.57
N SER A 76 -9.57 21.02 1.37
CA SER A 76 -10.12 21.05 2.73
C SER A 76 -9.74 22.37 3.38
N PRO A 77 -10.68 23.11 3.97
CA PRO A 77 -10.39 24.38 4.63
C PRO A 77 -9.35 24.24 5.74
N THR A 78 -9.13 23.04 6.22
CA THR A 78 -8.24 22.63 7.31
C THR A 78 -6.94 21.97 6.84
N ALA A 79 -6.64 21.89 5.53
CA ALA A 79 -5.38 21.32 5.02
C ALA A 79 -4.16 22.20 5.36
N TYR A 80 -2.98 21.58 5.57
CA TYR A 80 -1.73 22.29 5.91
C TYR A 80 -1.36 23.40 4.94
N ILE A 81 -1.60 23.25 3.65
CA ILE A 81 -1.29 24.29 2.67
C ILE A 81 -2.11 25.57 2.93
N ARG A 82 -3.36 25.44 3.38
CA ARG A 82 -4.18 26.59 3.79
C ARG A 82 -3.65 27.22 5.06
N TYR A 83 -3.28 26.37 6.01
CA TYR A 83 -2.68 26.83 7.26
C TYR A 83 -1.41 27.65 7.00
N ILE A 84 -0.53 27.21 6.09
CA ILE A 84 0.68 27.97 5.74
C ILE A 84 0.35 29.22 4.92
N GLN A 85 -0.65 29.22 4.05
CA GLN A 85 -1.11 30.43 3.36
C GLN A 85 -1.60 31.49 4.34
N GLU A 86 -2.28 31.08 5.41
CA GLU A 86 -2.77 31.98 6.45
C GLU A 86 -1.65 32.49 7.37
N HIS A 87 -0.74 31.62 7.79
CA HIS A 87 0.27 31.92 8.82
C HIS A 87 1.67 32.18 8.26
N GLY A 88 1.93 31.89 6.98
CA GLY A 88 3.28 31.96 6.37
C GLY A 88 3.88 33.37 6.32
N HIS A 89 3.10 34.40 6.58
CA HIS A 89 3.57 35.79 6.68
C HIS A 89 4.23 36.10 8.06
N TYR A 90 4.10 35.22 9.05
CA TYR A 90 4.77 35.38 10.34
C TYR A 90 6.23 34.99 10.28
N PRO A 91 7.09 35.61 11.13
CA PRO A 91 8.51 35.27 11.15
C PRO A 91 8.76 33.84 11.63
N SER A 92 9.91 33.30 11.28
CA SER A 92 10.43 32.03 11.81
C SER A 92 11.60 32.34 12.78
N PRO A 93 11.35 32.53 14.06
CA PRO A 93 12.39 32.96 15.02
C PRO A 93 13.47 31.89 15.16
N LEU A 94 14.73 32.27 14.99
CA LEU A 94 15.90 31.39 15.22
C LEU A 94 16.14 31.19 16.72
N ARG A 95 15.20 30.54 17.37
CA ARG A 95 15.21 30.28 18.81
C ARG A 95 14.77 28.85 19.08
N SER A 96 15.47 28.18 20.00
CA SER A 96 15.11 26.83 20.44
C SER A 96 14.42 26.90 21.80
N ILE A 97 13.31 26.18 21.97
CA ILE A 97 12.56 26.04 23.22
C ILE A 97 12.45 24.55 23.50
N SER A 98 13.13 24.11 24.54
CA SER A 98 13.17 22.71 24.96
C SER A 98 12.13 22.44 26.05
N ILE A 99 11.38 21.35 25.90
CA ILE A 99 10.32 20.90 26.79
C ILE A 99 10.63 19.46 27.23
N PRO A 100 10.98 19.23 28.51
CA PRO A 100 11.29 17.88 28.98
C PRO A 100 10.06 16.96 28.93
N GLY A 101 10.24 15.71 28.45
CA GLY A 101 9.16 14.75 28.31
C GLY A 101 8.36 14.53 29.59
N SER A 102 9.06 14.40 30.74
CA SER A 102 8.45 14.15 32.05
C SER A 102 7.55 15.26 32.58
N THR A 103 7.50 16.44 31.94
CA THR A 103 6.64 17.57 32.36
C THR A 103 5.20 17.47 31.85
N ALA A 104 4.89 16.44 31.07
CA ALA A 104 3.56 16.22 30.54
C ALA A 104 2.51 16.01 31.64
N GLN A 105 1.34 16.58 31.44
CA GLN A 105 0.11 16.18 32.11
C GLN A 105 -0.47 15.01 31.31
N VAL A 106 -0.81 13.91 31.98
CA VAL A 106 -1.20 12.67 31.30
C VAL A 106 -2.64 12.29 31.63
N SER A 107 -3.37 11.77 30.63
CA SER A 107 -4.76 11.34 30.80
C SER A 107 -4.88 10.03 31.58
N ASP A 108 -3.91 9.13 31.43
CA ASP A 108 -3.85 7.83 32.09
C ASP A 108 -2.46 7.57 32.68
N SER A 109 -2.37 7.57 34.00
CA SER A 109 -1.11 7.35 34.73
C SER A 109 -0.71 5.86 34.85
N GLU A 110 -1.54 4.92 34.43
CA GLU A 110 -1.17 3.51 34.35
C GLU A 110 -0.38 3.23 33.08
N VAL A 111 -0.74 3.88 31.98
CA VAL A 111 -0.16 3.71 30.63
C VAL A 111 0.97 4.70 30.36
N ILE A 112 0.84 5.95 30.85
CA ILE A 112 1.79 7.02 30.58
C ILE A 112 2.42 7.49 31.90
N GLN A 113 3.71 7.26 32.06
CA GLN A 113 4.39 7.53 33.33
C GLN A 113 5.63 8.41 33.14
N PRO A 114 5.78 9.51 33.91
CA PRO A 114 7.03 10.25 33.92
C PRO A 114 8.10 9.47 34.65
N SER A 115 9.29 9.39 34.04
CA SER A 115 10.48 8.75 34.60
C SER A 115 11.59 9.76 34.80
N THR A 116 12.32 9.63 35.90
CA THR A 116 13.48 10.50 36.18
C THR A 116 14.66 10.22 35.27
N GLN A 117 14.79 8.96 34.81
CA GLN A 117 15.84 8.53 33.88
C GLN A 117 15.43 7.26 33.14
N PHE A 118 15.77 7.18 31.85
CA PHE A 118 15.64 5.99 31.04
C PHE A 118 16.76 5.94 30.00
N GLU A 119 17.46 4.80 29.89
CA GLU A 119 18.52 4.56 28.89
C GLU A 119 19.50 5.75 28.75
N GLY A 120 19.99 6.24 29.90
CA GLY A 120 20.99 7.31 29.99
C GLY A 120 20.47 8.74 29.85
N ARG A 121 19.19 8.97 29.51
CA ARG A 121 18.58 10.30 29.44
C ARG A 121 17.68 10.59 30.65
N PRO A 122 17.70 11.83 31.18
CA PRO A 122 16.83 12.25 32.28
C PRO A 122 15.46 12.74 31.77
N ASN A 123 14.49 12.85 32.66
CA ASN A 123 13.22 13.54 32.46
C ASN A 123 12.37 12.94 31.31
N VAL A 124 12.28 11.62 31.24
CA VAL A 124 11.64 10.88 30.18
C VAL A 124 10.16 10.65 30.52
N LEU A 125 9.28 10.76 29.51
CA LEU A 125 7.92 10.26 29.55
C LEU A 125 7.90 8.84 28.99
N HIS A 126 7.49 7.87 29.74
CA HIS A 126 7.30 6.48 29.35
C HIS A 126 5.85 6.25 28.96
N TRP A 127 5.62 5.80 27.73
CA TRP A 127 4.28 5.57 27.18
C TRP A 127 4.21 4.14 26.63
N THR A 128 3.63 3.24 27.43
CA THR A 128 3.62 1.79 27.18
C THR A 128 2.28 1.25 26.65
N GLY A 129 1.31 2.12 26.40
CA GLY A 129 0.02 1.76 25.81
C GLY A 129 -0.17 2.33 24.42
N GLN A 130 -1.16 1.78 23.72
CA GLN A 130 -1.51 2.21 22.37
C GLN A 130 -2.54 3.35 22.34
N ASP A 131 -2.89 3.88 23.51
CA ASP A 131 -3.88 4.93 23.74
C ASP A 131 -3.40 5.95 24.74
N GLY A 132 -4.24 6.91 25.06
CA GLY A 132 -3.96 7.96 26.03
C GLY A 132 -3.51 9.26 25.38
N GLU A 133 -3.39 10.29 26.22
CA GLU A 133 -3.02 11.64 25.83
C GLU A 133 -2.02 12.23 26.80
N ALA A 134 -1.02 12.91 26.25
CA ALA A 134 -0.01 13.64 27.01
C ALA A 134 0.03 15.09 26.54
N THR A 135 -0.11 16.03 27.48
CA THR A 135 -0.16 17.47 27.23
C THR A 135 1.00 18.19 27.90
N TRP A 136 1.76 18.94 27.12
CA TRP A 136 2.87 19.78 27.59
C TRP A 136 2.48 21.25 27.52
N ILE A 137 2.86 21.98 28.57
CA ILE A 137 2.70 23.43 28.62
C ILE A 137 4.00 24.09 28.19
N VAL A 138 3.97 24.91 27.16
CA VAL A 138 5.12 25.65 26.64
C VAL A 138 4.87 27.15 26.72
N ASN A 139 5.91 27.90 27.09
CA ASN A 139 5.85 29.37 27.02
C ASN A 139 6.68 29.84 25.83
N VAL A 140 5.99 30.34 24.80
CA VAL A 140 6.58 30.86 23.56
C VAL A 140 6.84 32.33 23.72
N PRO A 141 8.11 32.79 23.70
CA PRO A 141 8.43 34.19 24.00
C PRO A 141 8.20 35.16 22.83
N GLU A 142 8.11 34.65 21.61
CA GLU A 142 7.99 35.43 20.39
C GLU A 142 7.03 34.73 19.42
N ALA A 143 6.05 35.47 18.90
CA ALA A 143 5.09 34.92 17.95
C ALA A 143 5.76 34.58 16.62
N GLY A 144 5.44 33.41 16.07
CA GLY A 144 5.99 32.97 14.79
C GLY A 144 5.73 31.52 14.48
N LEU A 145 6.32 31.08 13.39
CA LEU A 145 6.29 29.70 12.95
C LEU A 145 7.47 28.93 13.57
N TYR A 146 7.21 27.74 14.09
CA TYR A 146 8.21 26.86 14.68
C TYR A 146 8.08 25.45 14.15
N THR A 147 9.20 24.80 13.91
CA THR A 147 9.28 23.36 13.66
C THR A 147 9.30 22.61 14.99
N ILE A 148 8.65 21.46 15.06
CA ILE A 148 8.64 20.58 16.25
C ILE A 148 9.53 19.39 15.98
N GLU A 149 10.54 19.18 16.83
CA GLU A 149 11.38 18.00 16.86
C GLU A 149 11.12 17.21 18.16
N VAL A 150 11.01 15.89 18.04
CA VAL A 150 10.81 14.98 19.17
C VAL A 150 12.02 14.10 19.35
N PHE A 151 12.59 14.06 20.56
CA PHE A 151 13.65 13.15 20.96
C PHE A 151 13.06 11.96 21.69
N TYR A 152 13.20 10.77 21.11
CA TYR A 152 12.48 9.60 21.54
C TYR A 152 13.27 8.29 21.43
N TRP A 153 12.76 7.28 22.13
CA TRP A 153 13.16 5.89 22.07
C TRP A 153 11.91 5.04 21.83
N MET A 154 11.91 4.21 20.81
CA MET A 154 10.79 3.31 20.55
C MET A 154 10.82 2.17 21.58
N LEU A 155 9.65 1.83 22.13
CA LEU A 155 9.51 0.74 23.11
C LEU A 155 8.89 -0.51 22.49
N ASP A 156 8.17 -0.38 21.39
CA ASP A 156 7.43 -1.46 20.75
C ASP A 156 8.40 -2.49 20.12
N GLU A 157 8.50 -3.65 20.77
CA GLU A 157 9.35 -4.77 20.29
C GLU A 157 8.82 -5.39 18.97
N ARG A 158 7.57 -5.15 18.63
CA ARG A 158 6.94 -5.62 17.39
C ARG A 158 7.28 -4.74 16.19
N GLY A 159 7.99 -3.65 16.40
CA GLY A 159 8.43 -2.74 15.34
C GLY A 159 7.33 -1.84 14.78
N ARG A 160 6.25 -1.60 15.51
CA ARG A 160 5.21 -0.65 15.13
C ARG A 160 5.69 0.76 15.41
N ASP A 161 5.60 1.63 14.42
CA ASP A 161 5.87 3.06 14.58
C ASP A 161 4.85 3.69 15.54
N PHE A 162 5.24 4.79 16.17
CA PHE A 162 4.34 5.55 17.03
C PHE A 162 3.54 6.53 16.17
N GLU A 163 2.25 6.27 16.05
CA GLU A 163 1.29 7.13 15.36
C GLU A 163 0.48 7.93 16.37
N PHE A 164 0.30 9.21 16.11
CA PHE A 164 -0.39 10.10 17.04
C PHE A 164 -1.03 11.30 16.33
N GLU A 165 -2.05 11.86 16.97
CA GLU A 165 -2.62 13.15 16.63
C GLU A 165 -1.97 14.23 17.48
N LEU A 166 -1.69 15.39 16.87
CA LEU A 166 -1.22 16.58 17.55
C LEU A 166 -2.31 17.64 17.60
N THR A 167 -2.54 18.20 18.80
CA THR A 167 -3.39 19.37 18.98
C THR A 167 -2.62 20.51 19.68
N ILE A 168 -2.94 21.75 19.34
CA ILE A 168 -2.42 22.97 19.97
C ILE A 168 -3.60 23.71 20.59
N ASN A 169 -3.53 23.94 21.90
CA ASN A 169 -4.61 24.54 22.68
C ASN A 169 -5.97 23.82 22.54
N GLY A 170 -5.93 22.51 22.36
CA GLY A 170 -7.09 21.64 22.21
C GLY A 170 -7.69 21.60 20.81
N GLU A 171 -7.09 22.28 19.84
CA GLU A 171 -7.54 22.29 18.43
C GLU A 171 -6.47 21.63 17.53
N ARG A 172 -6.91 20.89 16.52
CA ARG A 172 -6.00 20.35 15.48
C ARG A 172 -5.64 21.49 14.55
N PRO A 173 -4.34 21.82 14.38
CA PRO A 173 -3.95 22.99 13.58
C PRO A 173 -4.25 22.83 12.08
N PHE A 174 -4.16 21.59 11.56
CA PHE A 174 -4.47 21.22 10.17
C PHE A 174 -4.71 19.71 10.08
N ASP A 175 -5.32 19.24 9.01
CA ASP A 175 -5.77 17.85 8.85
C ASP A 175 -4.62 16.84 9.00
N GLU A 176 -3.47 17.13 8.41
CA GLU A 176 -2.29 16.25 8.43
C GLU A 176 -1.70 16.08 9.85
N ALA A 177 -1.96 17.03 10.77
CA ALA A 177 -1.58 16.88 12.18
C ALA A 177 -2.41 15.83 12.94
N GLY A 178 -3.48 15.34 12.35
CA GLY A 178 -4.29 14.23 12.86
C GLY A 178 -3.62 12.86 12.72
N HIS A 179 -2.52 12.76 11.96
CA HIS A 179 -1.88 11.48 11.69
C HIS A 179 -0.38 11.63 11.47
N LEU A 180 0.34 11.86 12.57
CA LEU A 180 1.78 12.02 12.58
C LEU A 180 2.48 10.71 12.97
N LEU A 181 3.72 10.54 12.52
CA LEU A 181 4.46 9.30 12.67
C LEU A 181 5.87 9.55 13.20
N LEU A 182 6.24 8.86 14.28
CA LEU A 182 7.61 8.71 14.73
C LEU A 182 8.07 7.29 14.41
N ARG A 183 9.12 7.16 13.58
CA ARG A 183 9.51 5.88 12.97
C ARG A 183 10.52 5.12 13.82
N HIS A 184 10.52 3.80 13.70
CA HIS A 184 11.61 2.94 14.16
C HIS A 184 12.89 3.19 13.35
N ARG A 185 13.97 2.63 13.86
CA ARG A 185 15.22 2.42 13.11
C ARG A 185 15.44 0.92 13.06
N TRP A 186 15.85 0.41 11.90
CA TRP A 186 15.98 -1.02 11.65
C TRP A 186 17.43 -1.39 11.35
N ARG A 187 17.79 -2.63 11.64
CA ARG A 187 19.07 -3.23 11.26
C ARG A 187 18.93 -4.70 10.96
N ASP A 188 19.91 -5.25 10.25
CA ASP A 188 20.01 -6.69 10.05
C ASP A 188 20.35 -7.40 11.37
N THR A 189 19.76 -8.57 11.62
CA THR A 189 20.08 -9.40 12.80
C THR A 189 21.51 -9.89 12.79
N HIS A 190 21.99 -10.26 11.62
CA HIS A 190 23.34 -10.81 11.39
C HIS A 190 23.77 -10.51 9.95
N ALA A 191 25.05 -10.71 9.66
CA ALA A 191 25.55 -10.63 8.30
C ALA A 191 24.88 -11.68 7.39
N ILE A 192 24.86 -11.41 6.08
CA ILE A 192 24.29 -12.32 5.08
C ILE A 192 24.92 -13.72 5.21
N THR A 193 24.09 -14.73 5.40
CA THR A 193 24.46 -16.15 5.48
C THR A 193 24.04 -16.88 4.22
N GLN A 194 24.51 -18.12 4.04
CA GLN A 194 24.19 -18.91 2.86
C GLN A 194 23.47 -20.19 3.22
N ASP A 195 22.51 -20.57 2.37
CA ASP A 195 21.88 -21.88 2.43
C ASP A 195 22.88 -22.99 1.95
N ARG A 196 22.46 -24.24 2.05
CA ARG A 196 23.29 -25.41 1.65
C ARG A 196 23.57 -25.47 0.15
N ARG A 197 22.78 -24.76 -0.67
CA ARG A 197 22.98 -24.60 -2.11
C ARG A 197 23.88 -23.42 -2.43
N SER A 198 24.44 -22.79 -1.40
CA SER A 198 25.22 -21.56 -1.50
C SER A 198 24.43 -20.40 -2.09
N ASN A 199 23.11 -20.30 -1.86
CA ASN A 199 22.36 -19.07 -2.05
C ASN A 199 22.43 -18.24 -0.78
N ASP A 200 22.52 -16.93 -0.93
CA ASP A 200 22.45 -16.02 0.20
C ASP A 200 21.03 -16.02 0.77
N LEU A 201 20.95 -16.05 2.08
CA LEU A 201 19.72 -15.92 2.84
C LEU A 201 19.59 -14.48 3.32
N ARG A 202 18.38 -13.94 3.19
CA ARG A 202 18.06 -12.60 3.66
C ARG A 202 18.11 -12.58 5.19
N PRO A 203 18.90 -11.69 5.80
CA PRO A 203 18.87 -11.51 7.25
C PRO A 203 17.53 -10.92 7.69
N PRO A 204 16.89 -11.43 8.75
CA PRO A 204 15.73 -10.80 9.35
C PRO A 204 16.05 -9.38 9.79
N GLN A 205 15.07 -8.49 9.69
CA GLN A 205 15.18 -7.12 10.15
C GLN A 205 14.68 -7.02 11.60
N ILE A 206 15.41 -6.33 12.46
CA ILE A 206 15.01 -6.06 13.84
C ILE A 206 15.06 -4.56 14.15
N PRO A 207 14.18 -4.08 15.04
CA PRO A 207 14.26 -2.72 15.53
C PRO A 207 15.61 -2.46 16.23
N ALA A 208 16.19 -1.29 15.98
CA ALA A 208 17.37 -0.82 16.69
C ALA A 208 16.92 0.14 17.79
N PHE A 209 16.85 -0.35 19.01
CA PHE A 209 16.43 0.42 20.17
C PHE A 209 17.54 1.40 20.59
N MET A 210 17.33 2.67 20.29
CA MET A 210 18.26 3.74 20.61
C MET A 210 17.56 5.10 20.59
N TRP A 211 18.13 6.08 21.29
CA TRP A 211 17.69 7.46 21.24
C TRP A 211 17.90 8.05 19.84
N LYS A 212 16.88 8.70 19.32
CA LYS A 212 16.95 9.46 18.08
C LYS A 212 16.01 10.66 18.15
N SER A 213 16.20 11.60 17.23
CA SER A 213 15.27 12.70 17.02
C SER A 213 14.63 12.62 15.64
N GLN A 214 13.45 13.19 15.53
CA GLN A 214 12.76 13.36 14.26
C GLN A 214 11.91 14.62 14.30
N THR A 215 11.99 15.42 13.24
CA THR A 215 11.06 16.53 13.02
C THR A 215 9.71 15.99 12.53
N LEU A 216 8.63 16.65 12.91
CA LEU A 216 7.31 16.31 12.42
C LEU A 216 7.16 16.76 10.96
N ASN A 217 6.91 15.82 10.08
CA ASN A 217 6.85 16.03 8.63
C ASN A 217 5.68 15.26 8.01
N ASP A 218 5.38 15.61 6.77
CA ASP A 218 4.38 14.91 5.97
C ASP A 218 4.92 13.53 5.52
N THR A 219 4.21 12.48 5.89
CA THR A 219 4.54 11.10 5.51
C THR A 219 4.01 10.72 4.13
N GLU A 220 3.10 11.53 3.57
CA GLU A 220 2.49 11.29 2.26
C GLU A 220 3.25 11.97 1.10
N GLY A 221 4.13 12.92 1.41
CA GLY A 221 4.96 13.61 0.41
C GLY A 221 4.22 14.74 -0.33
N MET A 222 3.13 15.26 0.25
CA MET A 222 2.43 16.42 -0.30
C MET A 222 3.12 17.75 0.07
N THR A 223 3.97 17.71 1.10
CA THR A 223 4.74 18.84 1.58
C THR A 223 6.20 18.42 1.71
N ASP A 224 7.12 19.26 1.25
CA ASP A 224 8.54 19.05 1.42
C ASP A 224 9.03 19.60 2.75
N GLY A 225 9.87 18.82 3.43
CA GLY A 225 10.46 19.17 4.73
C GLY A 225 9.52 19.04 5.93
N ALA A 226 9.89 19.70 7.02
CA ALA A 226 9.17 19.63 8.29
C ALA A 226 7.94 20.56 8.31
N PHE A 227 6.90 20.16 9.03
CA PHE A 227 5.76 21.03 9.30
C PHE A 227 6.16 22.22 10.17
N ASN A 228 5.62 23.38 9.84
CA ASN A 228 5.73 24.60 10.62
C ASN A 228 4.43 24.88 11.35
N PHE A 229 4.50 25.09 12.64
CA PHE A 229 3.38 25.35 13.53
C PHE A 229 3.41 26.79 14.00
N PHE A 230 2.31 27.51 13.88
CA PHE A 230 2.19 28.88 14.35
C PHE A 230 1.89 28.93 15.83
N PHE A 231 2.62 29.74 16.57
CA PHE A 231 2.38 30.07 17.97
C PHE A 231 2.35 31.57 18.18
N GLU A 232 1.39 32.05 18.93
CA GLU A 232 1.42 33.40 19.48
C GLU A 232 2.44 33.50 20.62
N ALA A 233 2.84 34.73 21.00
CA ALA A 233 3.66 34.91 22.19
C ALA A 233 2.81 34.66 23.43
N GLY A 234 3.23 33.71 24.30
CA GLY A 234 2.49 33.35 25.51
C GLY A 234 2.57 31.89 25.85
N GLN A 235 1.65 31.44 26.68
CA GLN A 235 1.55 30.06 27.12
C GLN A 235 0.62 29.27 26.19
N HIS A 236 1.09 28.08 25.73
CA HIS A 236 0.33 27.17 24.88
C HIS A 236 0.37 25.75 25.44
N GLU A 237 -0.63 24.98 25.03
CA GLU A 237 -0.71 23.55 25.30
C GLU A 237 -0.44 22.79 24.01
N ILE A 238 0.50 21.83 24.04
CA ILE A 238 0.78 20.90 22.96
C ILE A 238 0.39 19.52 23.47
N SER A 239 -0.59 18.89 22.84
CA SER A 239 -1.05 17.55 23.21
C SER A 239 -0.78 16.55 22.12
N PHE A 240 -0.26 15.38 22.51
CA PHE A 240 -0.16 14.19 21.67
C PHE A 240 -1.18 13.19 22.15
N ARG A 241 -2.02 12.69 21.25
CA ARG A 241 -2.94 11.58 21.50
C ARG A 241 -2.50 10.38 20.68
N ALA A 242 -2.12 9.30 21.37
CA ALA A 242 -1.66 8.08 20.72
C ALA A 242 -2.79 7.44 19.91
N LEU A 243 -2.44 6.97 18.72
CA LEU A 243 -3.28 6.16 17.83
C LEU A 243 -2.75 4.73 17.77
N ARG A 244 -1.40 4.58 17.84
CA ARG A 244 -0.72 3.28 17.78
C ARG A 244 0.72 3.38 18.26
N GLY A 245 1.27 2.26 18.78
CA GLY A 245 2.69 2.14 19.15
C GLY A 245 3.00 2.52 20.60
N GLU A 246 4.24 2.30 21.01
CA GLU A 246 4.76 2.54 22.36
C GLU A 246 6.07 3.31 22.26
N ILE A 247 6.26 4.33 23.13
CA ILE A 247 7.37 5.28 22.98
C ILE A 247 7.85 5.81 24.34
N ALA A 248 9.13 6.16 24.42
CA ALA A 248 9.67 6.97 25.50
C ALA A 248 10.13 8.32 24.91
N ILE A 249 9.61 9.44 25.42
CA ILE A 249 9.92 10.79 24.96
C ILE A 249 10.78 11.49 26.00
N SER A 250 12.00 11.89 25.63
CA SER A 250 12.88 12.64 26.52
C SER A 250 12.67 14.14 26.44
N GLU A 251 12.38 14.65 25.24
CA GLU A 251 12.34 16.08 24.98
C GLU A 251 11.52 16.37 23.72
N ILE A 252 10.78 17.47 23.73
CA ILE A 252 10.16 18.11 22.56
C ILE A 252 10.84 19.46 22.41
N VAL A 253 11.26 19.80 21.18
CA VAL A 253 11.96 21.04 20.89
C VAL A 253 11.21 21.81 19.83
N LEU A 254 10.83 23.06 20.14
CA LEU A 254 10.35 24.01 19.13
C LEU A 254 11.57 24.83 18.67
N PHE A 255 11.84 24.78 17.38
CA PHE A 255 13.01 25.47 16.82
C PHE A 255 12.80 25.87 15.36
N ASN A 256 13.71 26.64 14.83
CA ASN A 256 13.91 26.83 13.40
C ASN A 256 15.38 26.68 13.08
N ALA A 257 15.69 25.88 12.08
CA ALA A 257 17.02 25.75 11.56
C ALA A 257 17.39 27.00 10.72
N PRO A 258 18.63 27.47 10.75
CA PRO A 258 19.10 28.47 9.78
C PRO A 258 19.00 27.88 8.37
N PRO A 259 18.81 28.71 7.33
CA PRO A 259 18.82 28.23 5.96
C PRO A 259 20.16 27.56 5.64
N LEU A 260 20.10 26.49 4.85
CA LEU A 260 21.31 25.79 4.41
C LEU A 260 22.16 26.73 3.55
N LEU A 261 23.49 26.60 3.70
CA LEU A 261 24.42 27.30 2.85
C LEU A 261 24.33 26.77 1.41
N THR A 262 24.49 27.62 0.43
CA THR A 262 24.71 27.17 -0.94
C THR A 262 26.05 26.41 -1.03
N TYR A 263 26.22 25.56 -2.04
CA TYR A 263 27.50 24.86 -2.24
C TYR A 263 28.70 25.81 -2.33
N VAL A 264 28.51 26.97 -2.96
CA VAL A 264 29.56 28.00 -3.07
C VAL A 264 29.94 28.54 -1.69
N GLU A 265 28.99 28.87 -0.85
CA GLU A 265 29.19 29.31 0.52
C GLU A 265 29.81 28.22 1.41
N PHE A 266 29.32 26.99 1.29
CA PHE A 266 29.90 25.82 1.96
C PHE A 266 31.36 25.62 1.58
N ARG A 267 31.72 25.73 0.29
CA ARG A 267 33.11 25.66 -0.19
C ARG A 267 33.97 26.76 0.38
N ALA A 268 33.44 27.98 0.47
CA ALA A 268 34.14 29.12 1.05
C ALA A 268 34.37 28.92 2.56
N ALA A 269 33.39 28.48 3.30
CA ALA A 269 33.49 28.17 4.73
C ALA A 269 34.51 27.05 5.02
N ASN A 270 34.59 26.05 4.15
CA ASN A 270 35.49 24.90 4.25
C ASN A 270 36.77 25.01 3.40
N ALA A 271 37.18 26.20 3.02
CA ALA A 271 38.38 26.44 2.23
C ALA A 271 39.70 25.99 2.93
N HIS A 272 39.66 25.79 4.24
CA HIS A 272 40.74 25.28 5.06
C HIS A 272 40.94 23.76 4.93
N LEU A 273 39.92 22.99 4.50
CA LEU A 273 40.00 21.54 4.31
C LEU A 273 40.70 21.23 2.97
N PRO A 274 41.68 20.29 2.95
CA PRO A 274 42.31 19.87 1.71
C PRO A 274 41.36 19.02 0.86
N VAL A 275 41.46 19.12 -0.43
CA VAL A 275 40.94 18.12 -1.36
C VAL A 275 41.91 16.94 -1.33
N VAL A 276 41.47 15.80 -0.80
CA VAL A 276 42.35 14.64 -0.54
C VAL A 276 42.71 13.95 -1.86
N PRO A 277 43.98 13.78 -2.22
CA PRO A 277 44.37 13.15 -3.47
C PRO A 277 44.56 11.62 -3.32
N ASN A 278 44.51 10.90 -4.42
CA ASN A 278 44.87 9.48 -4.53
C ASN A 278 44.05 8.51 -3.63
N ILE A 279 42.83 8.84 -3.32
CA ILE A 279 41.92 7.97 -2.55
C ILE A 279 40.88 7.38 -3.49
N PHE A 280 40.61 6.07 -3.33
CA PHE A 280 39.50 5.37 -3.96
C PHE A 280 39.07 4.21 -3.03
N ILE A 281 37.92 4.35 -2.41
CA ILE A 281 37.34 3.39 -1.46
C ILE A 281 35.98 2.95 -1.97
N THR A 282 35.72 1.64 -1.97
CA THR A 282 34.44 1.05 -2.41
C THR A 282 33.68 0.55 -1.20
N TYR A 283 32.39 0.79 -1.18
CA TYR A 283 31.42 0.28 -0.20
C TYR A 283 30.32 -0.45 -0.93
N GLU A 284 29.99 -1.65 -0.49
CA GLU A 284 28.84 -2.41 -0.99
C GLU A 284 27.57 -1.85 -0.34
N ALA A 285 26.54 -1.58 -1.14
CA ALA A 285 25.38 -0.84 -0.65
C ALA A 285 24.46 -1.71 0.22
N GLU A 286 24.48 -3.03 0.04
CA GLU A 286 23.72 -3.98 0.87
C GLU A 286 24.25 -4.08 2.32
N GLU A 287 25.48 -3.63 2.59
CA GLU A 287 26.09 -3.60 3.94
C GLU A 287 25.66 -2.33 4.70
N ALA A 288 24.36 -2.06 4.77
CA ALA A 288 23.83 -0.90 5.48
C ALA A 288 23.85 -1.08 6.99
N LEU A 289 24.21 0.00 7.73
CA LEU A 289 24.20 -0.01 9.20
C LEU A 289 22.79 0.08 9.76
N TYR A 290 22.04 1.11 9.33
CA TYR A 290 20.68 1.36 9.75
C TYR A 290 19.77 1.72 8.58
N LYS A 291 18.48 1.45 8.77
CA LYS A 291 17.44 1.70 7.79
C LYS A 291 16.22 2.28 8.50
N SER A 292 15.43 3.08 7.79
CA SER A 292 14.19 3.66 8.33
C SER A 292 13.05 2.65 8.39
N ASP A 293 13.16 1.56 7.62
CA ASP A 293 12.05 0.67 7.36
C ASP A 293 12.53 -0.77 7.23
N ALA A 294 11.77 -1.72 7.72
CA ALA A 294 12.08 -3.15 7.60
C ALA A 294 12.05 -3.65 6.15
N MET A 295 11.34 -2.94 5.25
CA MET A 295 11.33 -3.24 3.81
C MET A 295 12.68 -3.01 3.11
N LEU A 296 13.58 -2.27 3.73
CA LEU A 296 14.89 -1.92 3.17
C LEU A 296 15.94 -3.00 3.47
N PHE A 297 15.67 -4.22 3.05
CA PHE A 297 16.59 -5.35 3.18
C PHE A 297 17.43 -5.53 1.92
N PRO A 298 18.58 -6.24 2.00
CA PRO A 298 19.38 -6.61 0.85
C PRO A 298 18.59 -7.42 -0.18
N THR A 299 18.72 -7.07 -1.46
CA THR A 299 18.07 -7.71 -2.60
C THR A 299 19.10 -8.29 -3.56
N TYR A 300 18.66 -8.97 -4.62
CA TYR A 300 19.57 -9.55 -5.58
C TYR A 300 19.33 -9.02 -6.99
N ASP A 301 20.40 -8.70 -7.69
CA ASP A 301 20.40 -8.42 -9.12
C ASP A 301 21.31 -9.38 -9.88
N ARG A 302 20.81 -9.91 -11.00
CA ARG A 302 21.56 -10.75 -11.94
C ARG A 302 21.62 -10.15 -13.34
N SER A 303 21.24 -8.91 -13.50
CA SER A 303 21.21 -8.26 -14.82
C SER A 303 22.61 -7.92 -15.32
N SER A 304 23.58 -7.72 -14.42
CA SER A 304 24.96 -7.32 -14.75
C SER A 304 25.98 -8.21 -14.04
N ALA A 305 27.05 -8.56 -14.75
CA ALA A 305 28.19 -9.27 -14.17
C ALA A 305 29.14 -8.36 -13.38
N LEU A 306 28.87 -7.05 -13.33
CA LEU A 306 29.64 -6.08 -12.54
C LEU A 306 29.02 -5.83 -11.16
N THR A 307 27.79 -6.28 -10.94
CA THR A 307 27.14 -6.24 -9.62
C THR A 307 27.79 -7.28 -8.72
N THR A 308 28.25 -6.86 -7.54
CA THR A 308 29.01 -7.71 -6.60
C THR A 308 28.29 -7.79 -5.25
N PRO A 309 28.39 -8.96 -4.56
CA PRO A 309 28.98 -10.23 -4.98
C PRO A 309 28.26 -10.88 -6.16
N TYR A 310 29.01 -11.45 -7.11
CA TYR A 310 28.47 -12.00 -8.35
C TYR A 310 28.46 -13.53 -8.36
N HIS A 311 27.32 -14.10 -8.76
CA HIS A 311 27.22 -15.50 -9.17
C HIS A 311 26.20 -15.68 -10.30
N HIS A 312 26.51 -16.51 -11.30
CA HIS A 312 25.65 -16.68 -12.48
C HIS A 312 24.44 -17.60 -12.23
N ALA A 313 24.46 -18.39 -11.18
CA ALA A 313 23.47 -19.42 -10.88
C ALA A 313 22.80 -19.19 -9.52
N ASN A 314 23.62 -19.01 -8.46
CA ASN A 314 23.12 -18.86 -7.10
C ASN A 314 22.62 -17.44 -6.84
N ILE A 315 21.69 -17.31 -5.92
CA ILE A 315 21.24 -16.02 -5.42
C ILE A 315 22.38 -15.37 -4.63
N ARG A 316 22.71 -14.11 -4.97
CA ARG A 316 23.59 -13.24 -4.20
C ARG A 316 22.85 -11.98 -3.86
N LEU A 317 22.77 -11.67 -2.58
CA LEU A 317 22.24 -10.40 -2.10
C LEU A 317 23.32 -9.36 -2.31
N ASN A 318 23.16 -8.53 -3.34
CA ASN A 318 24.18 -7.65 -3.87
C ASN A 318 23.66 -6.28 -4.28
N THR A 319 22.45 -5.95 -3.87
CA THR A 319 21.84 -4.65 -4.08
C THR A 319 20.94 -4.30 -2.90
N ILE A 320 20.60 -3.03 -2.76
CA ILE A 320 19.60 -2.56 -1.80
C ILE A 320 18.70 -1.52 -2.47
N GLY A 321 17.41 -1.49 -2.08
CA GLY A 321 16.45 -0.51 -2.57
C GLY A 321 15.54 -1.06 -3.67
N GLY A 322 15.54 -0.41 -4.85
CA GLY A 322 14.59 -0.71 -5.92
C GLY A 322 13.15 -0.33 -5.53
N PRO A 323 12.17 -1.21 -5.76
CA PRO A 323 10.78 -0.97 -5.37
C PRO A 323 10.56 -0.85 -3.87
N ASN A 324 11.49 -1.31 -3.04
CA ASN A 324 11.36 -1.26 -1.59
C ASN A 324 11.79 0.09 -1.01
N TRP A 325 12.52 0.91 -1.77
CA TRP A 325 13.05 2.19 -1.34
C TRP A 325 12.53 3.32 -2.23
N GLN A 326 11.30 3.74 -1.98
CA GLN A 326 10.59 4.65 -2.88
C GLN A 326 9.71 5.69 -2.19
N PHE A 327 9.44 5.56 -0.88
CA PHE A 327 8.50 6.45 -0.20
C PHE A 327 9.21 7.56 0.57
N PRO A 328 8.64 8.77 0.65
CA PRO A 328 9.22 9.91 1.36
C PRO A 328 9.60 9.58 2.81
N GLY A 329 10.75 10.06 3.24
CA GLY A 329 11.30 9.83 4.57
C GLY A 329 11.94 8.45 4.78
N GLN A 330 11.95 7.57 3.76
CA GLN A 330 12.74 6.34 3.83
C GLN A 330 14.22 6.64 3.65
N TYR A 331 15.05 6.17 4.58
CA TYR A 331 16.50 6.37 4.50
C TYR A 331 17.28 5.08 4.73
N ILE A 332 18.51 5.07 4.17
CA ILE A 332 19.53 4.04 4.41
C ILE A 332 20.80 4.72 4.86
N GLN A 333 21.47 4.16 5.88
CA GLN A 333 22.67 4.69 6.48
C GLN A 333 23.81 3.69 6.41
N TRP A 334 25.00 4.18 6.06
CA TRP A 334 26.23 3.40 6.00
C TRP A 334 27.31 4.01 6.89
N VAL A 335 28.17 3.17 7.46
CA VAL A 335 29.43 3.62 8.06
C VAL A 335 30.49 3.65 6.97
N VAL A 336 31.11 4.81 6.80
CA VAL A 336 32.20 5.00 5.85
C VAL A 336 33.44 5.46 6.59
N THR A 337 34.60 4.92 6.26
CA THR A 337 35.86 5.26 6.91
C THR A 337 36.81 5.92 5.92
N VAL A 338 37.29 7.11 6.24
CA VAL A 338 38.29 7.80 5.42
C VAL A 338 39.57 8.05 6.24
N PRO A 339 40.74 8.07 5.58
CA PRO A 339 42.01 8.14 6.31
C PRO A 339 42.38 9.54 6.86
N GLU A 340 41.86 10.61 6.28
CA GLU A 340 42.22 12.00 6.59
C GLU A 340 40.99 12.91 6.57
N ASP A 341 41.01 13.99 7.39
CA ASP A 341 40.01 15.05 7.29
C ASP A 341 40.17 15.78 5.94
N GLY A 342 39.05 15.95 5.21
CA GLY A 342 39.12 16.64 3.95
C GLY A 342 37.90 16.56 3.09
N LEU A 343 38.02 16.95 1.86
CA LEU A 343 36.98 17.04 0.87
C LEU A 343 37.09 15.89 -0.13
N TYR A 344 35.99 15.13 -0.31
CA TYR A 344 35.91 13.95 -1.13
C TYR A 344 34.74 14.03 -2.11
N GLN A 345 34.85 13.35 -3.23
CA GLN A 345 33.70 13.04 -4.11
C GLN A 345 33.05 11.73 -3.69
N ILE A 346 31.74 11.66 -3.87
CA ILE A 346 30.93 10.44 -3.63
C ILE A 346 30.24 10.07 -4.93
N THR A 347 30.39 8.84 -5.40
CA THR A 347 29.75 8.33 -6.62
C THR A 347 28.98 7.08 -6.30
N PHE A 348 27.71 7.04 -6.67
CA PHE A 348 26.82 5.90 -6.48
C PHE A 348 26.69 5.12 -7.79
N ARG A 349 26.88 3.79 -7.75
CA ARG A 349 26.47 2.93 -8.84
C ARG A 349 25.00 2.58 -8.60
N ALA A 350 24.14 3.28 -9.31
CA ALA A 350 22.71 3.30 -9.10
C ALA A 350 21.93 2.91 -10.35
N ARG A 351 20.66 2.52 -10.15
CA ARG A 351 19.71 2.26 -11.22
C ARG A 351 18.31 2.70 -10.79
N GLN A 352 17.61 3.41 -11.67
CA GLN A 352 16.19 3.69 -11.53
C GLN A 352 15.49 3.18 -12.79
N ASN A 353 14.92 1.98 -12.74
CA ASN A 353 14.28 1.29 -13.86
C ASN A 353 12.83 0.86 -13.58
N VAL A 354 12.27 1.31 -12.46
CA VAL A 354 10.93 0.94 -11.98
C VAL A 354 9.90 1.93 -12.51
N ALA A 355 10.10 3.22 -12.23
CA ALA A 355 9.19 4.29 -12.68
C ALA A 355 9.69 4.88 -14.00
N LEU A 356 9.08 4.44 -15.11
CA LEU A 356 9.50 4.79 -16.46
C LEU A 356 9.42 6.31 -16.69
N GLY A 357 10.54 6.92 -17.10
CA GLY A 357 10.62 8.36 -17.40
C GLY A 357 10.68 9.27 -16.17
N MET A 358 10.50 8.74 -14.95
CA MET A 358 10.53 9.52 -13.71
C MET A 358 11.94 9.65 -13.16
N GLN A 359 12.20 10.78 -12.52
CA GLN A 359 13.40 11.02 -11.72
C GLN A 359 13.18 10.53 -10.29
N SER A 360 14.25 10.16 -9.60
CA SER A 360 14.23 9.87 -8.16
C SER A 360 15.05 10.90 -7.41
N ARG A 361 14.55 11.37 -6.28
CA ARG A 361 15.16 12.41 -5.48
C ARG A 361 15.66 11.87 -4.15
N ARG A 362 16.86 12.30 -3.75
CA ARG A 362 17.48 11.90 -2.49
C ARG A 362 18.13 13.10 -1.81
N SER A 363 17.99 13.20 -0.51
CA SER A 363 18.88 14.04 0.29
C SER A 363 20.10 13.23 0.73
N LEU A 364 21.25 13.87 0.78
CA LEU A 364 22.51 13.29 1.25
C LEU A 364 22.98 14.02 2.50
N SER A 365 23.04 13.30 3.61
CA SER A 365 23.61 13.83 4.84
C SER A 365 24.86 13.06 5.28
N VAL A 366 25.76 13.76 5.93
CA VAL A 366 26.99 13.24 6.52
C VAL A 366 26.95 13.54 8.03
N ASN A 367 27.08 12.50 8.84
CA ASN A 367 27.02 12.59 10.30
C ASN A 367 25.73 13.25 10.83
N GLY A 368 24.62 13.10 10.08
CA GLY A 368 23.31 13.66 10.42
C GLY A 368 23.06 15.08 9.92
N GLU A 369 24.01 15.70 9.21
CA GLU A 369 23.89 17.06 8.68
C GLU A 369 23.89 17.07 7.15
N ILE A 370 22.94 17.79 6.55
CA ILE A 370 22.97 18.16 5.13
C ILE A 370 23.95 19.34 5.02
N GLN A 371 25.05 19.16 4.31
CA GLN A 371 26.17 20.10 4.33
C GLN A 371 25.93 21.40 3.53
N PHE A 372 25.09 21.33 2.51
CA PHE A 372 24.74 22.46 1.65
C PHE A 372 23.38 22.22 0.98
N ALA A 373 22.75 23.28 0.50
CA ALA A 373 21.38 23.27 -0.01
C ALA A 373 21.17 22.29 -1.16
N GLU A 374 22.11 22.19 -2.11
CA GLU A 374 22.02 21.31 -3.26
C GLU A 374 22.13 19.82 -2.88
N ALA A 375 22.65 19.49 -1.68
CA ALA A 375 22.65 18.11 -1.15
C ALA A 375 21.32 17.70 -0.53
N ALA A 376 20.40 18.66 -0.30
CA ALA A 376 19.07 18.38 0.19
C ALA A 376 18.18 17.73 -0.88
N GLU A 377 18.44 17.99 -2.16
CA GLU A 377 17.70 17.40 -3.28
C GLU A 377 18.64 16.99 -4.43
N LEU A 378 19.11 15.75 -4.42
CA LEU A 378 19.89 15.16 -5.50
C LEU A 378 18.94 14.47 -6.48
N VAL A 379 18.88 14.95 -7.71
CA VAL A 379 18.00 14.42 -8.75
C VAL A 379 18.72 13.33 -9.55
N ILE A 380 18.18 12.10 -9.52
CA ILE A 380 18.73 10.93 -10.21
C ILE A 380 17.78 10.57 -11.35
N PRO A 381 18.22 10.69 -12.63
CA PRO A 381 17.37 10.46 -13.78
C PRO A 381 17.04 8.98 -13.95
N TYR A 382 15.89 8.71 -14.60
CA TYR A 382 15.52 7.36 -15.04
C TYR A 382 16.65 6.75 -15.89
N ASN A 383 17.04 5.54 -15.56
CA ASN A 383 17.94 4.75 -16.40
C ASN A 383 17.68 3.25 -16.26
N HIS A 384 17.39 2.60 -17.38
CA HIS A 384 17.17 1.14 -17.40
C HIS A 384 18.42 0.35 -17.03
N ASN A 385 19.62 0.87 -17.30
CA ASN A 385 20.88 0.26 -16.99
C ASN A 385 21.52 0.87 -15.74
N TRP A 386 22.47 0.17 -15.15
CA TRP A 386 23.33 0.70 -14.10
C TRP A 386 24.13 1.88 -14.58
N VAL A 387 24.16 2.96 -13.81
CA VAL A 387 24.92 4.19 -14.06
C VAL A 387 25.75 4.57 -12.84
N ASN A 388 26.85 5.27 -13.06
CA ASN A 388 27.56 5.96 -12.00
C ASN A 388 27.00 7.37 -11.88
N PHE A 389 26.33 7.64 -10.78
CA PHE A 389 25.79 8.95 -10.44
C PHE A 389 26.72 9.64 -9.45
N THR A 390 27.34 10.73 -9.87
CA THR A 390 28.14 11.62 -8.99
C THR A 390 27.34 12.90 -8.82
N PRO A 391 26.92 13.27 -7.59
CA PRO A 391 26.26 14.53 -7.34
C PRO A 391 27.07 15.70 -7.89
N SER A 392 26.44 16.57 -8.70
CA SER A 392 27.10 17.66 -9.41
C SER A 392 26.20 18.88 -9.55
N ASP A 393 26.78 20.03 -9.82
CA ASP A 393 26.04 21.26 -10.11
C ASP A 393 25.40 21.22 -11.52
N ALA A 394 24.66 22.28 -11.88
CA ALA A 394 24.01 22.40 -13.19
C ALA A 394 24.98 22.41 -14.38
N ASN A 395 26.27 22.67 -14.17
CA ASN A 395 27.31 22.61 -15.19
C ASN A 395 27.98 21.24 -15.30
N GLY A 396 27.60 20.29 -14.42
CA GLY A 396 28.17 18.95 -14.33
C GLY A 396 29.48 18.89 -13.51
N GLU A 397 29.82 19.93 -12.74
CA GLU A 397 30.95 19.89 -11.84
C GLU A 397 30.61 19.14 -10.55
N PRO A 398 31.33 18.06 -10.21
CA PRO A 398 31.03 17.23 -9.05
C PRO A 398 31.14 17.97 -7.72
N PHE A 399 30.20 17.74 -6.82
CA PHE A 399 30.25 18.26 -5.46
C PHE A 399 31.30 17.53 -4.62
N LEU A 400 31.89 18.26 -3.69
CA LEU A 400 32.84 17.79 -2.70
C LEU A 400 32.18 17.83 -1.32
N PHE A 401 32.24 16.74 -0.59
CA PHE A 401 31.69 16.57 0.76
C PHE A 401 32.82 16.54 1.79
N ALA A 402 32.60 17.20 2.92
CA ALA A 402 33.56 17.20 4.02
C ALA A 402 33.36 15.91 4.84
N LEU A 403 34.42 15.13 4.98
CA LEU A 403 34.47 13.92 5.80
C LEU A 403 35.61 14.05 6.83
N ASN A 404 35.33 13.55 8.07
CA ASN A 404 36.32 13.49 9.14
C ASN A 404 37.15 12.21 9.04
N ALA A 405 38.41 12.27 9.44
CA ALA A 405 39.25 11.08 9.54
C ALA A 405 38.64 10.05 10.47
N GLY A 406 38.60 8.80 10.03
CA GLY A 406 37.93 7.72 10.74
C GLY A 406 36.50 7.47 10.23
N GLU A 407 35.61 7.05 11.12
CA GLU A 407 34.23 6.67 10.78
C GLU A 407 33.34 7.89 10.62
N ASN A 408 32.55 7.90 9.54
CA ASN A 408 31.47 8.84 9.28
C ASN A 408 30.19 8.04 8.96
N ILE A 409 29.04 8.63 9.24
CA ILE A 409 27.73 8.08 8.87
C ILE A 409 27.25 8.81 7.64
N LEU A 410 27.14 8.10 6.53
CA LEU A 410 26.55 8.58 5.29
C LEU A 410 25.09 8.15 5.26
N SER A 411 24.15 9.07 4.99
CA SER A 411 22.72 8.76 4.87
C SER A 411 22.15 9.29 3.56
N LEU A 412 21.42 8.44 2.86
CA LEU A 412 20.56 8.84 1.73
C LEU A 412 19.10 8.65 2.13
N GLU A 413 18.32 9.70 2.00
CA GLU A 413 16.89 9.73 2.32
C GLU A 413 16.06 10.06 1.09
N VAL A 414 14.90 9.43 0.93
CA VAL A 414 13.92 9.77 -0.10
C VAL A 414 13.26 11.08 0.24
N VAL A 415 13.39 12.06 -0.62
CA VAL A 415 12.73 13.36 -0.52
C VAL A 415 11.86 13.58 -1.75
N MET A 416 10.84 14.40 -1.58
CA MET A 416 10.00 14.80 -2.71
C MET A 416 10.54 16.04 -3.42
N GLY A 417 11.19 16.94 -2.68
CA GLY A 417 11.73 18.18 -3.22
C GLY A 417 10.67 18.93 -4.04
N SER A 418 11.07 19.37 -5.23
CA SER A 418 10.17 20.05 -6.17
C SER A 418 8.90 19.23 -6.55
N ALA A 419 8.95 17.90 -6.53
CA ALA A 419 7.78 17.05 -6.84
C ALA A 419 6.66 17.14 -5.79
N ALA A 420 6.95 17.51 -4.54
CA ALA A 420 5.93 17.77 -3.51
C ALA A 420 4.95 18.86 -3.93
N ARG A 421 5.46 19.90 -4.55
CA ARG A 421 4.65 21.00 -5.10
C ARG A 421 3.71 20.51 -6.20
N THR A 422 4.23 19.76 -7.17
CA THR A 422 3.41 19.15 -8.22
C THR A 422 2.34 18.21 -7.65
N MET A 423 2.68 17.42 -6.62
CA MET A 423 1.73 16.56 -5.90
C MET A 423 0.59 17.38 -5.28
N SER A 424 0.94 18.47 -4.58
CA SER A 424 -0.05 19.36 -3.95
C SER A 424 -0.95 20.02 -5.00
N ALA A 425 -0.39 20.50 -6.11
CA ALA A 425 -1.16 21.10 -7.20
C ALA A 425 -2.13 20.10 -7.85
N ILE A 426 -1.69 18.87 -8.09
CA ILE A 426 -2.53 17.80 -8.65
C ILE A 426 -3.66 17.45 -7.66
N ARG A 427 -3.37 17.35 -6.36
CA ARG A 427 -4.38 17.08 -5.32
C ARG A 427 -5.46 18.16 -5.31
N GLU A 428 -5.07 19.43 -5.37
CA GLU A 428 -6.00 20.56 -5.47
C GLU A 428 -6.91 20.46 -6.71
N ILE A 429 -6.30 20.24 -7.88
CA ILE A 429 -7.02 20.10 -9.14
C ILE A 429 -8.00 18.92 -9.07
N LEU A 430 -7.58 17.78 -8.53
CA LEU A 430 -8.43 16.60 -8.37
C LEU A 430 -9.62 16.88 -7.46
N PHE A 431 -9.39 17.55 -6.31
CA PHE A 431 -10.45 17.87 -5.38
C PHE A 431 -11.52 18.79 -6.04
N MET A 432 -11.07 19.84 -6.72
CA MET A 432 -11.93 20.78 -7.44
C MET A 432 -12.69 20.09 -8.58
N LEU A 433 -12.00 19.35 -9.45
CA LEU A 433 -12.63 18.68 -10.58
C LEU A 433 -13.59 17.57 -10.17
N ASN A 434 -13.30 16.84 -9.09
CA ASN A 434 -14.23 15.86 -8.54
C ASN A 434 -15.51 16.52 -8.00
N ALA A 435 -15.39 17.68 -7.35
CA ALA A 435 -16.56 18.45 -6.90
C ALA A 435 -17.39 18.95 -8.08
N ASP A 436 -16.76 19.52 -9.10
CA ASP A 436 -17.45 19.99 -10.31
C ASP A 436 -18.08 18.83 -11.09
N TYR A 437 -17.39 17.71 -11.22
CA TYR A 437 -17.92 16.49 -11.85
C TYR A 437 -19.20 16.01 -11.14
N ARG A 438 -19.20 15.97 -9.81
CA ARG A 438 -20.43 15.64 -9.03
C ARG A 438 -21.56 16.62 -9.28
N ARG A 439 -21.26 17.94 -9.38
CA ARG A 439 -22.26 18.99 -9.70
C ARG A 439 -22.85 18.81 -11.12
N ILE A 440 -22.00 18.49 -12.09
CA ILE A 440 -22.44 18.18 -13.46
C ILE A 440 -23.36 16.97 -13.44
N LEU A 441 -22.95 15.89 -12.78
CA LEU A 441 -23.78 14.68 -12.66
C LEU A 441 -25.11 14.93 -11.98
N ALA A 442 -25.16 15.78 -10.98
CA ALA A 442 -26.41 16.16 -10.29
C ALA A 442 -27.44 16.80 -11.24
N ILE A 443 -26.97 17.46 -12.31
CA ILE A 443 -27.84 18.12 -13.33
C ILE A 443 -28.13 17.18 -14.50
N THR A 444 -27.12 16.51 -15.02
CA THR A 444 -27.20 15.75 -16.28
C THR A 444 -27.60 14.29 -16.11
N GLY A 445 -27.37 13.74 -14.92
CA GLY A 445 -27.34 12.29 -14.71
C GLY A 445 -26.10 11.63 -15.30
N PRO A 446 -25.89 10.34 -14.99
CA PRO A 446 -24.73 9.57 -15.48
C PRO A 446 -24.84 9.23 -16.99
N ASN A 447 -26.05 9.26 -17.56
CA ASN A 447 -26.34 9.03 -18.97
C ASN A 447 -27.10 10.25 -19.54
N PRO A 448 -26.40 11.35 -19.87
CA PRO A 448 -27.06 12.56 -20.35
C PRO A 448 -27.82 12.35 -21.64
N ASP A 449 -28.96 13.02 -21.79
CA ASP A 449 -29.63 13.13 -23.09
C ASP A 449 -28.80 14.04 -24.02
N MET A 450 -28.29 13.46 -25.09
CA MET A 450 -27.40 14.15 -26.04
C MET A 450 -28.11 15.24 -26.83
N LEU A 451 -29.46 15.31 -26.78
CA LEU A 451 -30.27 16.30 -27.46
C LEU A 451 -30.72 17.45 -26.54
N GLN A 452 -30.50 17.31 -25.24
CA GLN A 452 -30.86 18.32 -24.24
C GLN A 452 -29.73 19.35 -24.07
N GLU A 453 -30.10 20.63 -24.09
CA GLU A 453 -29.21 21.73 -23.68
C GLU A 453 -29.30 21.90 -22.16
N TYR A 454 -28.24 21.54 -21.43
CA TYR A 454 -28.21 21.61 -19.97
C TYR A 454 -27.79 22.97 -19.45
N ARG A 455 -27.16 23.82 -20.26
CA ARG A 455 -26.65 25.16 -19.87
C ARG A 455 -25.84 25.11 -18.59
N LEU A 456 -24.86 24.21 -18.54
CA LEU A 456 -24.04 23.95 -17.34
C LEU A 456 -23.25 25.18 -16.90
N ASP A 457 -22.82 26.01 -17.84
CA ASP A 457 -22.19 27.30 -17.63
C ASP A 457 -23.04 28.28 -16.82
N GLN A 458 -24.38 28.20 -16.95
CA GLN A 458 -25.33 29.07 -16.21
C GLN A 458 -25.73 28.45 -14.88
N GLN A 459 -25.85 27.13 -14.81
CA GLN A 459 -26.26 26.41 -13.60
C GLN A 459 -25.11 26.25 -12.60
N ILE A 460 -23.87 26.19 -13.08
CA ILE A 460 -22.65 26.10 -12.27
C ILE A 460 -21.70 27.23 -12.74
N PRO A 461 -21.87 28.45 -12.21
CA PRO A 461 -21.09 29.60 -12.69
C PRO A 461 -19.58 29.48 -12.52
N SER A 462 -19.11 28.66 -11.53
CA SER A 462 -17.70 28.40 -11.30
C SER A 462 -17.09 27.36 -12.27
N LEU A 463 -17.90 26.60 -13.01
CA LEU A 463 -17.44 25.44 -13.78
C LEU A 463 -16.38 25.78 -14.84
N LEU A 464 -16.69 26.76 -15.71
CA LEU A 464 -15.75 27.12 -16.76
C LEU A 464 -14.49 27.80 -16.22
N PRO A 465 -14.56 28.75 -15.26
CA PRO A 465 -13.38 29.27 -14.58
C PRO A 465 -12.51 28.18 -13.93
N ASN A 466 -13.12 27.20 -13.24
CA ASN A 466 -12.39 26.09 -12.65
C ASN A 466 -11.68 25.23 -13.72
N PHE A 467 -12.34 24.96 -14.84
CA PHE A 467 -11.74 24.20 -15.95
C PHE A 467 -10.58 24.94 -16.60
N GLU A 468 -10.72 26.28 -16.79
CA GLU A 468 -9.63 27.12 -17.30
C GLU A 468 -8.43 27.11 -16.34
N TYR A 469 -8.68 27.30 -15.04
CA TYR A 469 -7.66 27.25 -13.99
C TYR A 469 -6.94 25.89 -13.99
N ALA A 470 -7.68 24.78 -13.94
CA ALA A 470 -7.12 23.45 -13.90
C ALA A 470 -6.27 23.15 -15.15
N ALA A 471 -6.74 23.54 -16.35
CA ALA A 471 -6.00 23.33 -17.59
C ALA A 471 -4.69 24.13 -17.61
N ALA A 472 -4.72 25.39 -17.15
CA ALA A 472 -3.55 26.24 -17.06
C ALA A 472 -2.54 25.73 -16.02
N ALA A 473 -3.02 25.35 -14.81
CA ALA A 473 -2.20 24.82 -13.75
C ALA A 473 -1.51 23.49 -14.15
N LEU A 474 -2.25 22.57 -14.78
CA LEU A 474 -1.65 21.32 -15.31
C LEU A 474 -0.52 21.58 -16.29
N ARG A 475 -0.68 22.57 -17.21
CA ARG A 475 0.39 22.91 -18.16
C ARG A 475 1.58 23.59 -17.49
N ALA A 476 1.33 24.39 -16.46
CA ALA A 476 2.43 24.98 -15.68
C ALA A 476 3.27 23.88 -15.00
N GLU A 477 2.63 22.87 -14.42
CA GLU A 477 3.32 21.72 -13.81
C GLU A 477 4.05 20.87 -14.88
N ILE A 478 3.48 20.65 -16.05
CA ILE A 478 4.16 19.98 -17.18
C ILE A 478 5.44 20.73 -17.54
N ALA A 479 5.36 22.06 -17.70
CA ALA A 479 6.52 22.87 -18.07
C ALA A 479 7.64 22.82 -17.01
N LEU A 480 7.28 22.72 -15.71
CA LEU A 480 8.25 22.55 -14.62
C LEU A 480 8.94 21.18 -14.69
N ILE A 481 8.16 20.08 -14.86
CA ILE A 481 8.69 18.74 -15.00
C ILE A 481 9.67 18.64 -16.18
N GLU A 482 9.31 19.25 -17.31
CA GLU A 482 10.17 19.29 -18.50
C GLU A 482 11.43 20.14 -18.29
N ALA A 483 11.33 21.25 -17.59
CA ALA A 483 12.47 22.12 -17.27
C ALA A 483 13.50 21.44 -16.36
N GLU A 484 13.06 20.57 -15.47
CA GLU A 484 13.92 19.76 -14.60
C GLU A 484 14.55 18.55 -15.32
N GLY A 485 14.35 18.41 -16.62
CA GLY A 485 14.91 17.32 -17.44
C GLY A 485 14.10 16.03 -17.39
N GLY A 486 12.84 16.09 -16.97
CA GLY A 486 11.87 15.03 -17.13
C GLY A 486 11.60 14.81 -18.63
N ASP A 487 11.40 13.53 -19.03
CA ASP A 487 11.04 13.22 -20.41
C ASP A 487 9.56 13.60 -20.62
N SER A 488 9.26 14.29 -21.72
CA SER A 488 7.89 14.58 -22.20
C SER A 488 7.14 13.30 -22.63
N GLY A 489 7.40 12.20 -21.93
CA GLY A 489 6.90 10.85 -22.21
C GLY A 489 5.46 10.59 -21.75
N GLY A 490 5.14 9.31 -21.53
CA GLY A 490 3.77 8.85 -21.29
C GLY A 490 3.02 9.51 -20.11
N GLU A 491 3.72 10.13 -19.18
CA GLU A 491 3.17 10.60 -17.90
C GLU A 491 2.69 12.05 -17.96
N THR A 492 3.46 12.96 -18.50
CA THR A 492 2.98 14.33 -18.81
C THR A 492 1.82 14.33 -19.79
N SER A 493 1.72 13.29 -20.63
CA SER A 493 0.59 13.10 -21.56
C SER A 493 -0.76 12.90 -20.86
N ILE A 494 -0.78 12.37 -19.62
CA ILE A 494 -2.00 12.24 -18.80
C ILE A 494 -2.51 13.63 -18.42
N MET A 495 -1.63 14.49 -17.94
CA MET A 495 -1.93 15.87 -17.56
C MET A 495 -2.37 16.68 -18.78
N GLU A 496 -1.64 16.61 -19.91
CA GLU A 496 -1.98 17.32 -21.15
C GLU A 496 -3.30 16.85 -21.76
N ARG A 497 -3.60 15.54 -21.69
CA ARG A 497 -4.90 15.02 -22.14
C ARG A 497 -6.05 15.57 -21.32
N LEU A 498 -5.91 15.66 -19.99
CA LEU A 498 -6.91 16.27 -19.13
C LEU A 498 -7.06 17.77 -19.46
N ALA A 499 -5.95 18.52 -19.49
CA ALA A 499 -5.94 19.94 -19.83
C ALA A 499 -6.64 20.21 -21.18
N THR A 500 -6.35 19.38 -22.19
CA THR A 500 -7.01 19.47 -23.51
C THR A 500 -8.51 19.19 -23.43
N THR A 501 -8.92 18.19 -22.64
CA THR A 501 -10.35 17.85 -22.42
C THR A 501 -11.09 19.03 -21.76
N LEU A 502 -10.45 19.65 -20.76
CA LEU A 502 -10.98 20.85 -20.09
C LEU A 502 -11.09 22.04 -21.04
N ASP A 503 -10.07 22.33 -21.85
CA ASP A 503 -10.10 23.40 -22.85
C ASP A 503 -11.20 23.20 -23.88
N MET A 504 -11.41 21.97 -24.35
CA MET A 504 -12.50 21.68 -25.28
C MET A 504 -13.86 21.91 -24.62
N SER A 505 -13.99 21.61 -23.33
CA SER A 505 -15.20 21.83 -22.56
C SER A 505 -15.48 23.32 -22.32
N VAL A 506 -14.43 24.13 -22.12
CA VAL A 506 -14.53 25.59 -22.02
C VAL A 506 -14.94 26.24 -23.35
N ARG A 507 -14.35 25.79 -24.46
CA ARG A 507 -14.65 26.31 -25.81
C ARG A 507 -16.07 25.96 -26.27
N ASP A 508 -16.59 24.81 -25.88
CA ASP A 508 -17.93 24.34 -26.22
C ASP A 508 -18.59 23.73 -24.99
N PRO A 509 -19.19 24.56 -24.10
CA PRO A 509 -19.83 24.10 -22.87
C PRO A 509 -20.97 23.10 -23.09
N ASP A 510 -21.66 23.18 -24.23
CA ASP A 510 -22.73 22.23 -24.58
C ASP A 510 -22.19 20.85 -24.94
N SER A 511 -20.88 20.71 -25.15
CA SER A 511 -20.23 19.41 -25.38
C SER A 511 -19.89 18.65 -24.09
N ILE A 512 -19.93 19.30 -22.92
CA ILE A 512 -19.57 18.69 -21.62
C ILE A 512 -20.34 17.38 -21.37
N PRO A 513 -21.66 17.31 -21.55
CA PRO A 513 -22.41 16.07 -21.34
C PRO A 513 -21.94 14.91 -22.23
N ARG A 514 -21.45 15.20 -23.43
CA ARG A 514 -20.93 14.20 -24.37
C ARG A 514 -19.53 13.69 -24.00
N ARG A 515 -18.82 14.43 -23.14
CA ARG A 515 -17.43 14.16 -22.73
C ARG A 515 -17.33 13.66 -21.29
N LEU A 516 -18.45 13.41 -20.61
CA LEU A 516 -18.45 13.04 -19.20
C LEU A 516 -17.59 11.81 -18.90
N SER A 517 -17.68 10.78 -19.74
CA SER A 517 -16.86 9.58 -19.60
C SER A 517 -15.36 9.83 -19.82
N ASP A 518 -15.03 10.73 -20.77
CA ASP A 518 -13.64 11.10 -21.06
C ASP A 518 -13.07 11.93 -19.89
N LEU A 519 -13.88 12.82 -19.31
CA LEU A 519 -13.53 13.63 -18.14
C LEU A 519 -13.31 12.75 -16.92
N GLU A 520 -14.23 11.83 -16.62
CA GLU A 520 -14.10 10.85 -15.53
C GLU A 520 -12.81 10.03 -15.69
N GLY A 521 -12.60 9.47 -16.87
CA GLY A 521 -11.42 8.67 -17.17
C GLY A 521 -10.10 9.45 -17.03
N ALA A 522 -10.10 10.73 -17.41
CA ALA A 522 -8.93 11.59 -17.29
C ALA A 522 -8.65 12.01 -15.84
N ILE A 523 -9.68 12.31 -15.04
CA ILE A 523 -9.56 12.57 -13.59
C ILE A 523 -9.03 11.34 -12.86
N SER A 524 -9.60 10.16 -13.13
CA SER A 524 -9.13 8.89 -12.56
C SER A 524 -7.67 8.58 -12.93
N ALA A 525 -7.27 8.86 -14.16
CA ALA A 525 -5.89 8.67 -14.61
C ALA A 525 -4.93 9.61 -13.89
N LEU A 526 -5.33 10.89 -13.68
CA LEU A 526 -4.53 11.86 -12.93
C LEU A 526 -4.36 11.44 -11.46
N ALA A 527 -5.43 10.95 -10.82
CA ALA A 527 -5.36 10.43 -9.45
C ALA A 527 -4.43 9.21 -9.34
N THR A 528 -4.43 8.33 -10.34
CA THR A 528 -3.48 7.21 -10.41
C THR A 528 -2.04 7.70 -10.62
N TYR A 529 -1.86 8.76 -11.40
CA TYR A 529 -0.54 9.36 -11.63
C TYR A 529 0.09 9.94 -10.35
N MET A 530 -0.70 10.46 -9.41
CA MET A 530 -0.19 10.87 -8.09
C MET A 530 0.57 9.74 -7.37
N LEU A 531 0.10 8.50 -7.46
CA LEU A 531 0.79 7.36 -6.85
C LEU A 531 2.16 7.12 -7.48
N VAL A 532 2.25 7.32 -8.80
CA VAL A 532 3.51 7.20 -9.53
C VAL A 532 4.47 8.32 -9.16
N LEU A 533 4.00 9.57 -9.06
CA LEU A 533 4.80 10.72 -8.62
C LEU A 533 5.36 10.57 -7.20
N ARG A 534 4.54 10.02 -6.28
CA ARG A 534 4.97 9.74 -4.90
C ARG A 534 6.09 8.71 -4.84
N SER A 535 6.14 7.82 -5.81
CA SER A 535 7.12 6.74 -5.87
C SER A 535 8.45 7.24 -6.41
N GLN A 536 9.48 7.18 -5.59
CA GLN A 536 10.85 7.64 -5.90
C GLN A 536 11.86 6.46 -5.85
N PRO A 537 11.65 5.37 -6.64
CA PRO A 537 12.44 4.16 -6.50
C PRO A 537 13.91 4.38 -6.92
N LEU A 538 14.83 3.81 -6.16
CA LEU A 538 16.26 3.81 -6.46
C LEU A 538 16.90 2.52 -5.97
N GLU A 539 17.67 1.86 -6.83
CA GLU A 539 18.44 0.67 -6.48
C GLU A 539 19.93 1.00 -6.51
N LEU A 540 20.64 0.58 -5.46
CA LEU A 540 22.10 0.75 -5.33
C LEU A 540 22.79 -0.62 -5.28
N ASP A 541 23.92 -0.73 -6.01
CA ASP A 541 24.86 -1.86 -5.94
C ASP A 541 26.00 -1.50 -4.98
N LYS A 542 26.66 -0.38 -5.22
CA LYS A 542 27.79 0.11 -4.44
C LYS A 542 27.98 1.60 -4.59
N PHE A 543 28.81 2.16 -3.74
CA PHE A 543 29.24 3.55 -3.90
C PHE A 543 30.74 3.71 -3.63
N TYR A 544 31.28 4.79 -4.14
CA TYR A 544 32.71 5.09 -4.08
C TYR A 544 32.93 6.40 -3.37
N ILE A 545 33.87 6.42 -2.41
CA ILE A 545 34.41 7.67 -1.86
C ILE A 545 35.79 7.82 -2.46
N HIS A 546 36.01 8.91 -3.18
CA HIS A 546 37.22 9.04 -3.99
C HIS A 546 37.67 10.47 -4.14
N SER A 547 38.92 10.62 -4.57
CA SER A 547 39.54 11.89 -4.98
C SER A 547 39.00 12.30 -6.36
N PRO A 548 39.00 13.61 -6.69
CA PRO A 548 38.58 14.09 -8.01
C PRO A 548 39.38 13.54 -9.19
N ASP A 549 40.61 13.13 -8.97
CA ASP A 549 41.55 12.60 -9.96
C ASP A 549 41.41 11.06 -10.13
N ALA A 550 40.56 10.40 -9.36
CA ALA A 550 40.41 8.93 -9.41
C ALA A 550 39.63 8.47 -10.64
N GLU A 551 40.06 7.40 -11.28
CA GLU A 551 39.29 6.75 -12.35
C GLU A 551 38.16 5.90 -11.78
N ILE A 552 36.90 6.28 -12.08
CA ILE A 552 35.71 5.52 -11.66
C ILE A 552 35.53 4.32 -12.59
N PRO A 553 35.32 3.09 -12.05
CA PRO A 553 35.02 1.90 -12.84
C PRO A 553 33.78 2.08 -13.71
N ARG A 554 33.68 1.36 -14.84
CA ARG A 554 32.52 1.41 -15.71
C ARG A 554 31.27 0.87 -14.99
N ALA A 555 30.14 1.53 -15.10
CA ALA A 555 28.88 1.09 -14.54
C ALA A 555 28.25 -0.08 -15.28
N THR A 556 28.49 -0.21 -16.61
CA THR A 556 27.85 -1.21 -17.48
C THR A 556 28.85 -2.23 -18.02
N ASP A 557 28.36 -3.44 -18.26
CA ASP A 557 29.13 -4.52 -18.89
C ASP A 557 29.47 -4.18 -20.34
N GLY A 558 30.71 -4.51 -20.76
CA GLY A 558 31.05 -4.53 -22.17
C GLY A 558 30.34 -5.67 -22.90
N PHE A 559 30.04 -5.50 -24.20
CA PHE A 559 29.26 -6.44 -25.03
C PHE A 559 29.65 -7.92 -24.83
N TRP A 560 30.92 -8.27 -24.83
CA TRP A 560 31.37 -9.66 -24.70
C TRP A 560 31.15 -10.23 -23.30
N ARG A 561 31.27 -9.40 -22.25
CA ARG A 561 31.02 -9.79 -20.87
C ARG A 561 29.53 -10.03 -20.68
N ALA A 562 28.68 -9.11 -21.15
CA ALA A 562 27.23 -9.25 -21.12
C ALA A 562 26.74 -10.50 -21.87
N LEU A 563 27.27 -10.76 -23.09
CA LEU A 563 26.93 -11.95 -23.87
C LEU A 563 27.32 -13.24 -23.15
N TRP A 564 28.53 -13.29 -22.58
CA TRP A 564 29.01 -14.47 -21.85
C TRP A 564 28.23 -14.69 -20.56
N HIS A 565 27.85 -13.63 -19.89
CA HIS A 565 26.99 -13.65 -18.72
C HIS A 565 25.62 -14.27 -19.06
N GLN A 566 24.94 -13.82 -20.11
CA GLN A 566 23.66 -14.36 -20.56
C GLN A 566 23.75 -15.85 -20.94
N ILE A 567 24.82 -16.24 -21.62
CA ILE A 567 25.04 -17.65 -21.95
C ILE A 567 25.19 -18.52 -20.69
N ARG A 568 25.93 -18.04 -19.67
CA ARG A 568 26.06 -18.76 -18.39
C ARG A 568 24.73 -18.91 -17.66
N ILE A 569 23.92 -17.85 -17.56
CA ILE A 569 22.58 -17.90 -16.96
C ILE A 569 21.69 -18.88 -17.73
N PHE A 570 21.68 -18.79 -19.05
CA PHE A 570 20.89 -19.69 -19.88
C PHE A 570 21.27 -21.16 -19.68
N ILE A 571 22.56 -21.48 -19.59
CA ILE A 571 23.00 -22.85 -19.31
C ILE A 571 22.60 -23.27 -17.90
N ALA A 572 22.77 -22.40 -16.90
CA ALA A 572 22.41 -22.69 -15.52
C ALA A 572 20.91 -22.98 -15.34
N SER A 573 20.03 -22.29 -16.11
CA SER A 573 18.58 -22.49 -16.04
C SER A 573 18.11 -23.92 -16.39
N PHE A 574 18.93 -24.73 -17.04
CA PHE A 574 18.62 -26.15 -17.30
C PHE A 574 18.92 -27.08 -16.12
N PHE A 575 19.65 -26.60 -15.13
CA PHE A 575 20.13 -27.44 -14.00
C PHE A 575 19.54 -26.98 -12.65
N ILE A 576 18.88 -25.84 -12.62
CA ILE A 576 18.31 -25.27 -11.40
C ILE A 576 16.80 -25.39 -11.47
N ASP A 577 16.21 -26.04 -10.48
CA ASP A 577 14.77 -26.06 -10.27
C ASP A 577 14.37 -24.86 -9.42
N PHE A 578 13.71 -23.87 -10.06
CA PHE A 578 13.25 -22.64 -9.42
C PHE A 578 11.91 -22.78 -8.67
N SER A 579 11.23 -23.93 -8.76
CA SER A 579 9.96 -24.18 -8.05
C SER A 579 10.17 -24.58 -6.58
N VAL A 580 11.33 -25.09 -6.25
CA VAL A 580 11.69 -25.54 -4.91
C VAL A 580 12.38 -24.40 -4.16
N VAL A 581 11.83 -24.04 -2.99
CA VAL A 581 12.44 -23.05 -2.09
C VAL A 581 13.63 -23.66 -1.36
N ASP A 582 13.42 -24.83 -0.71
CA ASP A 582 14.48 -25.64 -0.14
C ASP A 582 14.05 -27.13 -0.05
N GLN A 583 15.02 -28.04 0.09
CA GLN A 583 14.82 -29.47 0.25
C GLN A 583 15.46 -29.96 1.55
N ALA A 584 14.75 -30.85 2.24
CA ALA A 584 15.28 -31.52 3.42
C ALA A 584 16.53 -32.37 3.14
N GLU A 585 17.32 -32.61 4.17
CA GLU A 585 18.50 -33.48 4.09
C GLU A 585 18.10 -34.93 3.80
N GLU A 586 18.92 -35.64 3.00
CA GLU A 586 18.74 -37.08 2.82
C GLU A 586 18.82 -37.82 4.18
N GLY A 587 17.73 -38.47 4.56
CA GLY A 587 17.66 -39.23 5.81
C GLY A 587 17.20 -38.42 7.03
N ALA A 588 16.92 -37.11 6.92
CA ALA A 588 16.30 -36.37 7.97
C ALA A 588 14.78 -36.69 8.05
N ARG A 589 14.20 -36.54 9.26
CA ARG A 589 12.75 -36.53 9.42
C ARG A 589 12.20 -35.26 8.79
N ALA A 590 11.43 -35.38 7.71
CA ALA A 590 11.00 -34.24 6.93
C ALA A 590 9.59 -34.42 6.36
N ILE A 591 8.90 -33.30 6.16
CA ILE A 591 7.60 -33.24 5.49
C ILE A 591 7.65 -32.32 4.27
N THR A 592 6.81 -32.61 3.28
CA THR A 592 6.64 -31.76 2.10
C THR A 592 5.44 -30.85 2.28
N VAL A 593 5.67 -29.55 2.22
CA VAL A 593 4.64 -28.53 2.40
C VAL A 593 4.45 -27.76 1.10
N TRP A 594 3.19 -27.70 0.63
CA TRP A 594 2.83 -26.88 -0.52
C TRP A 594 2.18 -25.56 -0.10
N TYR A 595 2.46 -24.53 -0.91
CA TYR A 595 1.85 -23.23 -0.83
C TYR A 595 1.44 -22.74 -2.22
N PHE A 596 0.16 -22.35 -2.37
CA PHE A 596 -0.34 -21.71 -3.59
C PHE A 596 -0.24 -20.19 -3.44
N GLY A 597 0.87 -19.58 -3.86
CA GLY A 597 1.05 -18.14 -3.71
C GLY A 597 2.38 -17.65 -4.24
N GLY A 598 2.78 -16.48 -3.78
CA GLY A 598 4.06 -15.85 -4.14
C GLY A 598 5.26 -16.56 -3.54
N ARG A 599 6.40 -16.45 -4.23
CA ARG A 599 7.67 -17.01 -3.77
C ARG A 599 8.12 -16.38 -2.44
N ASP A 600 7.90 -15.08 -2.30
CA ASP A 600 8.29 -14.34 -1.10
C ASP A 600 7.55 -14.84 0.15
N HIS A 601 6.25 -15.12 0.04
CA HIS A 601 5.49 -15.75 1.11
C HIS A 601 6.06 -17.11 1.51
N ALA A 602 6.35 -17.98 0.54
CA ALA A 602 6.90 -19.30 0.81
C ALA A 602 8.31 -19.23 1.43
N GLN A 603 9.12 -18.25 1.05
CA GLN A 603 10.43 -18.00 1.66
C GLN A 603 10.30 -17.57 3.12
N ILE A 604 9.36 -16.67 3.43
CA ILE A 604 9.08 -16.26 4.82
C ILE A 604 8.66 -17.47 5.65
N ILE A 605 7.69 -18.27 5.16
CA ILE A 605 7.20 -19.45 5.87
C ILE A 605 8.36 -20.46 6.12
N HIS A 606 9.19 -20.70 5.10
CA HIS A 606 10.33 -21.60 5.21
C HIS A 606 11.37 -21.08 6.22
N MET A 607 11.70 -19.79 6.18
CA MET A 607 12.61 -19.15 7.12
C MET A 607 12.09 -19.30 8.56
N MET A 608 10.84 -18.90 8.80
CA MET A 608 10.22 -19.01 10.11
C MET A 608 10.18 -20.43 10.64
N ALA A 609 9.89 -21.40 9.74
CA ALA A 609 9.87 -22.82 10.10
C ALA A 609 11.27 -23.34 10.44
N THR A 610 12.29 -22.90 9.75
CA THR A 610 13.68 -23.27 10.04
C THR A 610 14.11 -22.71 11.40
N ASP A 611 13.80 -21.43 11.68
CA ASP A 611 14.19 -20.71 12.89
C ASP A 611 13.52 -21.24 14.16
N THR A 612 12.27 -21.68 14.05
CA THR A 612 11.48 -22.04 15.24
C THR A 612 11.00 -23.50 15.21
N PHE A 613 10.27 -23.94 14.20
CA PHE A 613 9.70 -25.27 14.13
C PHE A 613 10.77 -26.37 14.05
N THR A 614 11.72 -26.23 13.13
CA THR A 614 12.79 -27.22 12.93
C THR A 614 13.75 -27.24 14.11
N GLU A 615 14.06 -26.08 14.69
CA GLU A 615 14.90 -26.00 15.89
C GLU A 615 14.28 -26.71 17.09
N GLN A 616 12.96 -26.54 17.30
CA GLN A 616 12.25 -27.14 18.43
C GLN A 616 11.93 -28.63 18.26
N THR A 617 11.63 -29.06 17.04
CA THR A 617 11.12 -30.42 16.77
C THR A 617 12.12 -31.37 16.12
N GLY A 618 13.16 -30.82 15.47
CA GLY A 618 14.06 -31.60 14.62
C GLY A 618 13.46 -32.03 13.27
N ILE A 619 12.22 -31.60 12.96
CA ILE A 619 11.52 -31.93 11.71
C ILE A 619 11.87 -30.86 10.67
N GLN A 620 12.40 -31.30 9.52
CA GLN A 620 12.71 -30.40 8.41
C GLN A 620 11.51 -30.21 7.46
N ILE A 621 11.47 -29.09 6.74
CA ILE A 621 10.40 -28.79 5.81
C ILE A 621 10.95 -28.64 4.40
N SER A 622 10.39 -29.39 3.46
CA SER A 622 10.56 -29.19 2.04
C SER A 622 9.44 -28.32 1.50
N MET A 623 9.69 -27.02 1.35
CA MET A 623 8.70 -26.06 0.88
C MET A 623 8.69 -26.00 -0.65
N GLN A 624 7.50 -26.16 -1.25
CA GLN A 624 7.32 -26.14 -2.70
C GLN A 624 6.22 -25.16 -3.10
N LEU A 625 6.54 -24.33 -4.09
CA LEU A 625 5.59 -23.49 -4.79
C LEU A 625 4.95 -24.26 -5.93
N VAL A 626 3.65 -24.40 -5.91
CA VAL A 626 2.95 -25.16 -6.93
C VAL A 626 1.81 -24.35 -7.53
N GLN A 627 1.72 -24.39 -8.86
CA GLN A 627 0.59 -23.85 -9.61
C GLN A 627 -0.22 -24.97 -10.28
N THR A 628 0.03 -26.23 -9.90
CA THR A 628 -0.55 -27.42 -10.50
C THR A 628 -1.80 -27.82 -9.75
N ASP A 629 -2.76 -28.43 -10.44
CA ASP A 629 -3.96 -29.02 -9.85
C ASP A 629 -3.58 -30.12 -8.82
N LEU A 630 -3.96 -29.91 -7.55
CA LEU A 630 -3.69 -30.84 -6.45
C LEU A 630 -4.31 -32.22 -6.72
N ILE A 631 -5.48 -32.31 -7.35
CA ILE A 631 -6.14 -33.59 -7.67
C ILE A 631 -5.24 -34.43 -8.58
N THR A 632 -4.62 -33.80 -9.59
CA THR A 632 -3.70 -34.47 -10.49
C THR A 632 -2.44 -34.98 -9.74
N ALA A 633 -1.95 -34.21 -8.78
CA ALA A 633 -0.81 -34.60 -7.95
C ALA A 633 -1.16 -35.78 -7.03
N ILE A 634 -2.33 -35.77 -6.40
CA ILE A 634 -2.82 -36.89 -5.58
C ILE A 634 -2.91 -38.18 -6.41
N VAL A 635 -3.51 -38.12 -7.61
CA VAL A 635 -3.67 -39.29 -8.50
C VAL A 635 -2.30 -39.81 -8.97
N SER A 636 -1.32 -38.95 -9.20
CA SER A 636 0.03 -39.34 -9.62
C SER A 636 0.95 -39.79 -8.47
N GLY A 637 0.51 -39.66 -7.20
CA GLY A 637 1.30 -39.98 -6.02
C GLY A 637 2.40 -38.97 -5.70
N ASN A 638 2.32 -37.75 -6.22
CA ASN A 638 3.29 -36.69 -6.02
C ASN A 638 2.70 -35.51 -5.20
N ALA A 639 1.67 -35.75 -4.41
CA ALA A 639 1.06 -34.74 -3.59
C ALA A 639 1.90 -34.45 -2.31
N PRO A 640 1.73 -33.26 -1.66
CA PRO A 640 2.43 -32.92 -0.43
C PRO A 640 1.86 -33.64 0.79
N ASP A 641 2.59 -33.63 1.91
CA ASP A 641 2.05 -34.03 3.21
C ASP A 641 1.02 -33.00 3.71
N VAL A 642 1.36 -31.70 3.57
CA VAL A 642 0.53 -30.59 4.02
C VAL A 642 0.37 -29.56 2.90
N LEU A 643 -0.86 -29.03 2.76
CA LEU A 643 -1.15 -27.83 1.99
C LEU A 643 -1.70 -26.79 2.97
N ILE A 644 -1.05 -25.60 3.04
CA ILE A 644 -1.36 -24.60 4.09
C ILE A 644 -2.39 -23.56 3.70
N ASN A 645 -2.70 -23.39 2.42
CA ASN A 645 -3.72 -22.43 1.98
C ASN A 645 -4.70 -23.08 0.98
N ALA A 646 -5.34 -24.17 1.43
CA ALA A 646 -6.40 -24.80 0.68
C ALA A 646 -7.62 -23.87 0.59
N GLU A 647 -8.18 -23.73 -0.62
CA GLU A 647 -9.41 -23.00 -0.85
C GLU A 647 -10.55 -23.64 -0.03
N ARG A 648 -11.50 -22.83 0.44
CA ARG A 648 -12.57 -23.15 1.39
C ARG A 648 -13.35 -24.43 1.07
N SER A 649 -13.67 -24.71 -0.19
CA SER A 649 -14.44 -25.89 -0.57
C SER A 649 -13.61 -27.17 -0.65
N MET A 650 -12.31 -27.03 -0.88
CA MET A 650 -11.38 -28.11 -1.18
C MET A 650 -11.26 -29.17 -0.06
N PRO A 651 -11.17 -28.81 1.24
CA PRO A 651 -11.01 -29.81 2.31
C PRO A 651 -12.16 -30.82 2.34
N VAL A 652 -13.41 -30.37 2.26
CA VAL A 652 -14.58 -31.25 2.28
C VAL A 652 -14.72 -32.05 0.98
N GLU A 653 -14.41 -31.43 -0.18
CA GLU A 653 -14.40 -32.16 -1.46
C GLU A 653 -13.37 -33.28 -1.51
N LEU A 654 -12.22 -33.09 -0.90
CA LEU A 654 -11.19 -34.11 -0.75
C LEU A 654 -11.55 -35.14 0.32
N ALA A 655 -12.18 -34.72 1.43
CA ALA A 655 -12.68 -35.61 2.47
C ALA A 655 -13.72 -36.60 1.93
N MET A 656 -14.67 -36.16 1.10
CA MET A 656 -15.62 -37.00 0.40
C MET A 656 -14.96 -38.11 -0.45
N ARG A 657 -13.72 -37.87 -0.91
CA ARG A 657 -12.91 -38.82 -1.70
C ARG A 657 -11.91 -39.59 -0.85
N GLY A 658 -11.89 -39.40 0.45
CA GLY A 658 -10.94 -40.04 1.36
C GLY A 658 -9.47 -39.62 1.11
N ALA A 659 -9.24 -38.39 0.66
CA ALA A 659 -7.90 -37.93 0.29
C ALA A 659 -7.21 -37.08 1.38
N VAL A 660 -7.93 -36.67 2.43
CA VAL A 660 -7.42 -35.85 3.54
C VAL A 660 -7.73 -36.49 4.90
N GLN A 661 -6.91 -36.18 5.88
CA GLN A 661 -7.02 -36.64 7.26
C GLN A 661 -8.14 -35.93 8.01
N ASP A 662 -8.84 -36.70 8.87
CA ASP A 662 -9.69 -36.10 9.89
C ASP A 662 -8.82 -35.58 11.05
N LEU A 663 -8.77 -34.28 11.19
CA LEU A 663 -7.93 -33.62 12.19
C LEU A 663 -8.58 -33.64 13.59
N SER A 664 -9.89 -33.84 13.67
CA SER A 664 -10.63 -33.81 14.93
C SER A 664 -10.27 -34.95 15.90
N VAL A 665 -9.70 -36.02 15.37
CA VAL A 665 -9.23 -37.16 16.18
C VAL A 665 -7.76 -37.05 16.62
N LEU A 666 -7.06 -36.02 16.20
CA LEU A 666 -5.64 -35.84 16.50
C LEU A 666 -5.40 -35.20 17.88
N PRO A 667 -4.28 -35.54 18.56
CA PRO A 667 -3.98 -35.05 19.89
C PRO A 667 -3.87 -33.51 19.95
N GLY A 668 -4.57 -32.87 20.92
CA GLY A 668 -4.57 -31.41 21.10
C GLY A 668 -5.41 -30.63 20.10
N PHE A 669 -6.31 -31.29 19.38
CA PHE A 669 -7.21 -30.61 18.43
C PHE A 669 -8.10 -29.57 19.12
N ASP A 670 -8.64 -29.86 20.29
CA ASP A 670 -9.51 -28.91 21.00
C ASP A 670 -8.79 -27.60 21.36
N GLU A 671 -7.52 -27.67 21.75
CA GLU A 671 -6.67 -26.48 22.00
C GLU A 671 -6.45 -25.65 20.72
N VAL A 672 -6.31 -26.33 19.56
CA VAL A 672 -6.19 -25.65 18.29
C VAL A 672 -7.50 -24.97 17.90
N ARG A 673 -8.64 -25.64 18.13
CA ARG A 673 -9.98 -25.12 17.80
C ARG A 673 -10.28 -23.82 18.57
N GLU A 674 -9.86 -23.71 19.81
CA GLU A 674 -10.09 -22.53 20.67
C GLU A 674 -9.39 -21.23 20.16
N ARG A 675 -8.45 -21.34 19.21
CA ARG A 675 -7.77 -20.19 18.60
C ARG A 675 -8.65 -19.38 17.67
N PHE A 676 -9.82 -19.89 17.28
CA PHE A 676 -10.67 -19.37 16.22
C PHE A 676 -12.08 -19.07 16.71
N MET A 677 -12.83 -18.27 15.95
CA MET A 677 -14.26 -18.15 16.19
C MET A 677 -14.95 -19.51 16.11
N PRO A 678 -15.98 -19.75 16.91
CA PRO A 678 -16.65 -21.08 16.97
C PRO A 678 -17.10 -21.61 15.59
N ASP A 679 -17.61 -20.74 14.74
CA ASP A 679 -18.12 -21.10 13.41
C ASP A 679 -17.00 -21.27 12.37
N ALA A 680 -15.75 -20.87 12.65
CA ALA A 680 -14.66 -20.88 11.66
C ALA A 680 -14.32 -22.31 11.14
N MET A 681 -14.62 -23.35 11.92
CA MET A 681 -14.45 -24.76 11.51
C MET A 681 -15.59 -25.30 10.65
N LEU A 682 -16.72 -24.61 10.60
CA LEU A 682 -17.95 -25.12 9.94
C LEU A 682 -17.74 -25.48 8.46
N PRO A 683 -17.07 -24.66 7.63
CA PRO A 683 -16.86 -25.00 6.22
C PRO A 683 -15.93 -26.19 5.99
N TYR A 684 -15.16 -26.56 7.00
CA TYR A 684 -14.20 -27.67 6.97
C TYR A 684 -14.71 -28.93 7.68
N THR A 685 -15.95 -28.88 8.17
CA THR A 685 -16.58 -29.97 8.90
C THR A 685 -17.47 -30.80 7.97
N PHE A 686 -17.27 -32.09 7.95
CA PHE A 686 -18.09 -33.02 7.18
C PHE A 686 -18.30 -34.34 7.97
N ARG A 687 -19.56 -34.70 8.18
CA ARG A 687 -19.97 -35.96 8.91
C ARG A 687 -19.29 -36.10 10.29
N GLY A 688 -19.13 -35.01 11.00
CA GLY A 688 -18.54 -34.98 12.34
C GLY A 688 -17.02 -34.96 12.39
N GLY A 689 -16.31 -35.13 11.27
CA GLY A 689 -14.86 -34.91 11.14
C GLY A 689 -14.54 -33.50 10.73
N VAL A 690 -13.34 -33.02 11.06
CA VAL A 690 -12.82 -31.73 10.66
C VAL A 690 -11.57 -31.93 9.78
N TYR A 691 -11.57 -31.39 8.59
CA TYR A 691 -10.59 -31.69 7.54
C TYR A 691 -9.66 -30.54 7.18
N ALA A 692 -9.80 -29.39 7.82
CA ALA A 692 -8.81 -28.30 7.75
C ALA A 692 -8.85 -27.45 9.03
N ILE A 693 -7.72 -26.77 9.30
CA ILE A 693 -7.65 -25.71 10.32
C ILE A 693 -7.70 -24.38 9.60
N PRO A 694 -8.56 -23.40 10.00
CA PRO A 694 -8.63 -22.09 9.40
C PRO A 694 -7.29 -21.37 9.40
N MET A 695 -6.97 -20.65 8.32
CA MET A 695 -5.78 -19.84 8.18
C MET A 695 -6.15 -18.36 8.06
N THR A 696 -7.07 -18.06 7.16
CA THR A 696 -7.58 -16.70 6.93
C THR A 696 -9.09 -16.65 7.09
N GLN A 697 -9.61 -15.49 7.47
CA GLN A 697 -11.05 -15.25 7.51
C GLN A 697 -11.36 -13.82 7.05
N MET A 698 -12.30 -13.67 6.11
CA MET A 698 -12.61 -12.42 5.42
C MET A 698 -14.12 -12.20 5.42
N PHE A 699 -14.56 -11.03 5.89
CA PHE A 699 -15.96 -10.64 6.00
C PHE A 699 -16.20 -9.22 5.50
N HIS A 700 -17.46 -8.80 5.41
CA HIS A 700 -17.83 -7.48 4.95
C HIS A 700 -17.79 -6.44 6.06
N MET A 701 -17.36 -5.22 5.68
CA MET A 701 -17.51 -3.98 6.42
C MET A 701 -18.19 -2.95 5.51
N MET A 702 -18.70 -1.89 6.08
CA MET A 702 -19.20 -0.75 5.34
C MET A 702 -18.16 0.37 5.35
N PHE A 703 -17.94 0.97 4.19
CA PHE A 703 -17.04 2.11 3.98
C PHE A 703 -17.86 3.31 3.56
N TYR A 704 -17.61 4.48 4.13
CA TYR A 704 -18.28 5.70 3.71
C TYR A 704 -17.34 6.91 3.68
N ARG A 705 -17.69 7.93 2.88
CA ARG A 705 -16.97 9.20 2.74
C ARG A 705 -17.48 10.19 3.77
N THR A 706 -16.68 10.49 4.80
CA THR A 706 -17.04 11.40 5.90
C THR A 706 -17.26 12.83 5.41
N ASP A 707 -16.43 13.31 4.47
CA ASP A 707 -16.56 14.63 3.87
C ASP A 707 -17.89 14.81 3.12
N ILE A 708 -18.30 13.82 2.34
CA ILE A 708 -19.55 13.85 1.57
C ILE A 708 -20.77 13.70 2.50
N PHE A 709 -20.70 12.83 3.50
CA PHE A 709 -21.77 12.61 4.47
C PHE A 709 -22.02 13.88 5.29
N THR A 710 -20.95 14.55 5.72
CA THR A 710 -21.02 15.87 6.39
C THR A 710 -21.63 16.92 5.48
N GLU A 711 -21.20 17.02 4.20
CA GLU A 711 -21.77 17.93 3.20
C GLU A 711 -23.28 17.72 3.02
N LEU A 712 -23.71 16.45 3.02
CA LEU A 712 -25.12 16.08 2.84
C LEU A 712 -25.96 16.14 4.12
N GLY A 713 -25.33 16.26 5.30
CA GLY A 713 -25.99 16.22 6.61
C GLY A 713 -26.64 14.88 6.89
N ILE A 714 -25.98 13.77 6.51
CA ILE A 714 -26.44 12.39 6.76
C ILE A 714 -25.41 11.63 7.58
N GLU A 715 -25.89 10.65 8.35
CA GLU A 715 -25.06 9.77 9.18
C GLU A 715 -24.94 8.38 8.53
N PRO A 716 -23.87 7.62 8.83
CA PRO A 716 -23.75 6.24 8.36
C PRO A 716 -24.87 5.36 8.94
N PRO A 717 -25.53 4.52 8.11
CA PRO A 717 -26.71 3.78 8.55
C PRO A 717 -26.34 2.57 9.41
N ASP A 718 -27.00 2.41 10.54
CA ASP A 718 -26.90 1.27 11.43
C ASP A 718 -27.79 0.10 11.01
N THR A 719 -28.86 0.38 10.30
CA THR A 719 -29.86 -0.58 9.86
C THR A 719 -30.11 -0.49 8.36
N TRP A 720 -30.71 -1.56 7.78
CA TRP A 720 -31.13 -1.51 6.37
C TRP A 720 -32.26 -0.51 6.14
N ASP A 721 -33.08 -0.22 7.13
CA ASP A 721 -34.15 0.77 7.01
C ASP A 721 -33.55 2.18 6.88
N GLU A 722 -32.58 2.54 7.71
CA GLU A 722 -31.81 3.79 7.57
C GLU A 722 -31.04 3.83 6.25
N PHE A 723 -30.48 2.68 5.81
CA PHE A 723 -29.80 2.57 4.53
C PHE A 723 -30.73 2.91 3.35
N TYR A 724 -32.00 2.48 3.39
CA TYR A 724 -32.98 2.85 2.39
C TYR A 724 -33.31 4.35 2.41
N GLU A 725 -33.24 5.01 3.53
CA GLU A 725 -33.47 6.46 3.64
C GLU A 725 -32.34 7.27 2.99
N ILE A 726 -31.12 6.77 3.01
CA ILE A 726 -29.94 7.42 2.40
C ILE A 726 -29.95 7.33 0.87
N ILE A 727 -30.40 6.22 0.29
CA ILE A 727 -30.39 6.00 -1.16
C ILE A 727 -31.03 7.15 -1.95
N PRO A 728 -32.26 7.64 -1.63
CA PRO A 728 -32.84 8.76 -2.35
C PRO A 728 -32.08 10.08 -2.18
N VAL A 729 -31.37 10.29 -1.05
CA VAL A 729 -30.55 11.48 -0.83
C VAL A 729 -29.36 11.48 -1.78
N LEU A 730 -28.70 10.35 -1.91
CA LEU A 730 -27.56 10.15 -2.82
C LEU A 730 -28.02 10.21 -4.29
N HIS A 731 -29.11 9.52 -4.65
CA HIS A 731 -29.63 9.50 -6.02
C HIS A 731 -30.07 10.86 -6.51
N ARG A 732 -30.60 11.74 -5.65
CA ARG A 732 -30.93 13.14 -6.04
C ARG A 732 -29.70 13.92 -6.50
N ARG A 733 -28.49 13.46 -6.14
CA ARG A 733 -27.22 14.02 -6.57
C ARG A 733 -26.48 13.12 -7.57
N ASN A 734 -27.19 12.13 -8.13
CA ASN A 734 -26.64 11.09 -9.02
C ASN A 734 -25.45 10.33 -8.43
N MET A 735 -25.34 10.32 -7.10
CA MET A 735 -24.43 9.43 -6.39
C MET A 735 -25.06 8.04 -6.23
N GLN A 736 -24.24 7.04 -6.12
CA GLN A 736 -24.64 5.64 -6.06
C GLN A 736 -24.15 4.98 -4.77
N VAL A 737 -24.66 3.78 -4.52
CA VAL A 737 -24.27 2.93 -3.40
C VAL A 737 -23.67 1.65 -3.93
N GLY A 738 -22.55 1.20 -3.35
CA GLY A 738 -21.85 -0.02 -3.72
C GLY A 738 -22.22 -1.18 -2.82
N LEU A 739 -22.98 -2.15 -3.32
CA LEU A 739 -23.26 -3.39 -2.61
C LEU A 739 -22.50 -4.56 -3.23
N PRO A 740 -22.08 -5.56 -2.42
CA PRO A 740 -21.32 -6.68 -2.94
C PRO A 740 -22.17 -7.52 -3.90
N LEU A 741 -21.65 -7.69 -5.10
CA LEU A 741 -22.17 -8.57 -6.14
C LEU A 741 -21.06 -9.50 -6.60
N ASP A 742 -21.44 -10.72 -7.00
CA ASP A 742 -20.56 -11.62 -7.70
C ASP A 742 -20.33 -11.08 -9.12
N GLN A 743 -19.21 -10.39 -9.31
CA GLN A 743 -18.87 -9.79 -10.59
C GLN A 743 -18.37 -10.88 -11.55
N MET A 744 -19.25 -11.39 -12.39
CA MET A 744 -18.84 -12.26 -13.50
C MET A 744 -18.00 -11.54 -14.56
N ARG A 745 -17.72 -10.24 -14.39
CA ARG A 745 -16.82 -9.43 -15.20
C ARG A 745 -15.89 -8.67 -14.28
N ALA A 746 -14.94 -9.37 -13.67
CA ALA A 746 -13.88 -8.68 -12.96
C ALA A 746 -13.07 -7.84 -13.96
N PRO A 747 -12.84 -6.55 -13.68
CA PRO A 747 -12.13 -5.65 -14.59
C PRO A 747 -10.66 -6.05 -14.80
N THR A 748 -10.08 -6.80 -13.87
CA THR A 748 -8.71 -7.31 -13.97
C THR A 748 -8.63 -8.82 -13.76
N MET A 749 -7.59 -9.44 -14.35
CA MET A 749 -7.34 -10.88 -14.17
C MET A 749 -7.02 -11.25 -12.71
N GLY A 750 -6.44 -10.32 -11.95
CA GLY A 750 -6.14 -10.49 -10.51
C GLY A 750 -7.41 -10.53 -9.66
N GLU A 751 -8.34 -9.62 -9.91
CA GLU A 751 -9.65 -9.60 -9.24
C GLU A 751 -10.51 -10.81 -9.62
N ALA A 752 -10.46 -11.25 -10.88
CA ALA A 752 -11.13 -12.47 -11.32
C ALA A 752 -10.67 -13.72 -10.55
N VAL A 753 -9.36 -13.81 -10.26
CA VAL A 753 -8.79 -14.92 -9.48
C VAL A 753 -9.21 -14.82 -8.01
N MET A 754 -9.20 -13.62 -7.42
CA MET A 754 -9.66 -13.39 -6.05
C MET A 754 -11.15 -13.69 -5.89
N VAL A 755 -11.98 -13.19 -6.81
CA VAL A 755 -13.44 -13.43 -6.83
C VAL A 755 -13.74 -14.91 -7.05
N ALA A 756 -12.99 -15.60 -7.92
CA ALA A 756 -13.17 -17.03 -8.13
C ALA A 756 -12.86 -17.90 -6.89
N ARG A 757 -11.95 -17.42 -6.03
CA ARG A 757 -11.57 -18.09 -4.78
C ARG A 757 -12.49 -17.78 -3.60
N ALA A 758 -13.31 -16.75 -3.69
CA ALA A 758 -14.10 -16.26 -2.56
C ALA A 758 -15.27 -17.14 -2.10
N GLY A 759 -15.66 -18.19 -2.80
CA GLY A 759 -16.74 -19.09 -2.39
C GLY A 759 -18.11 -18.41 -2.19
N LEU A 760 -19.10 -19.14 -1.68
CA LEU A 760 -20.48 -18.64 -1.47
C LEU A 760 -20.63 -17.53 -0.43
N GLY A 761 -19.70 -17.43 0.54
CA GLY A 761 -19.93 -16.62 1.74
C GLY A 761 -19.87 -15.10 1.52
N ILE A 762 -19.04 -14.61 0.61
CA ILE A 762 -18.83 -13.16 0.37
C ILE A 762 -19.37 -12.71 -0.99
N ARG A 763 -19.69 -13.59 -1.89
CA ARG A 763 -20.01 -13.24 -3.28
C ARG A 763 -21.19 -12.31 -3.45
N ASN A 764 -22.16 -12.37 -2.54
CA ASN A 764 -23.35 -11.53 -2.63
C ASN A 764 -23.95 -11.21 -1.26
N LEU A 765 -24.79 -10.23 -1.23
CA LEU A 765 -25.48 -9.78 -0.03
C LEU A 765 -26.55 -10.75 0.46
N PHE A 766 -27.02 -11.68 -0.38
CA PHE A 766 -28.12 -12.59 -0.07
C PHE A 766 -27.86 -13.40 1.22
N THR A 767 -26.68 -14.00 1.35
CA THR A 767 -26.32 -14.79 2.54
C THR A 767 -26.35 -13.95 3.82
N THR A 768 -25.88 -12.71 3.75
CA THR A 768 -25.94 -11.75 4.85
C THR A 768 -27.39 -11.45 5.24
N LEU A 769 -28.24 -11.09 4.28
CA LEU A 769 -29.66 -10.81 4.52
C LEU A 769 -30.42 -12.02 5.04
N LEU A 770 -30.03 -13.22 4.61
CA LEU A 770 -30.60 -14.48 5.09
C LEU A 770 -30.25 -14.73 6.56
N TYR A 771 -28.96 -14.62 6.91
CA TYR A 771 -28.49 -14.81 8.29
C TYR A 771 -29.05 -13.75 9.25
N GLN A 772 -29.21 -12.53 8.81
CA GLN A 772 -29.82 -11.45 9.61
C GLN A 772 -31.31 -11.70 9.91
N ARG A 773 -31.99 -12.57 9.13
CA ARG A 773 -33.35 -13.05 9.42
C ARG A 773 -33.38 -14.33 10.27
N GLY A 774 -32.22 -14.76 10.75
CA GLY A 774 -32.08 -15.95 11.58
C GLY A 774 -32.18 -17.28 10.82
N GLN A 775 -32.09 -17.23 9.47
CA GLN A 775 -32.23 -18.44 8.62
C GLN A 775 -30.87 -18.86 8.09
N ASP A 776 -30.61 -20.19 8.13
CA ASP A 776 -29.43 -20.79 7.53
C ASP A 776 -29.64 -21.11 6.05
N LEU A 777 -28.55 -21.24 5.28
CA LEU A 777 -28.61 -21.54 3.85
C LEU A 777 -29.10 -22.97 3.56
N PHE A 778 -28.76 -23.92 4.44
CA PHE A 778 -29.10 -25.31 4.35
C PHE A 778 -29.86 -25.75 5.59
N LEU A 779 -30.64 -26.81 5.46
CA LEU A 779 -31.18 -27.51 6.62
C LEU A 779 -30.03 -28.07 7.49
N PRO A 780 -30.26 -28.27 8.80
CA PRO A 780 -29.20 -28.73 9.72
C PRO A 780 -28.55 -30.07 9.34
N ASP A 781 -29.30 -30.94 8.61
CA ASP A 781 -28.78 -32.19 8.08
C ASP A 781 -28.05 -32.08 6.75
N GLY A 782 -27.96 -30.91 6.17
CA GLY A 782 -27.29 -30.64 4.90
C GLY A 782 -27.95 -31.27 3.66
N THR A 783 -29.18 -31.73 3.78
CA THR A 783 -29.88 -32.46 2.69
C THR A 783 -30.54 -31.56 1.65
N MET A 784 -30.90 -30.35 2.03
CA MET A 784 -31.60 -29.38 1.18
C MET A 784 -31.24 -27.94 1.58
N THR A 785 -31.45 -27.01 0.68
CA THR A 785 -31.45 -25.55 0.98
C THR A 785 -32.78 -25.16 1.65
N THR A 786 -32.77 -24.00 2.30
CA THR A 786 -33.92 -23.39 2.96
C THR A 786 -34.71 -22.43 2.06
N PHE A 787 -34.43 -22.38 0.76
CA PHE A 787 -34.92 -21.34 -0.16
C PHE A 787 -36.45 -21.37 -0.42
N ASP A 788 -37.15 -22.36 0.07
CA ASP A 788 -38.60 -22.40 0.07
C ASP A 788 -39.24 -21.83 1.34
N GLN A 789 -38.44 -21.45 2.33
CA GLN A 789 -38.93 -20.82 3.56
C GLN A 789 -39.17 -19.33 3.35
N ASP A 790 -40.10 -18.76 4.09
CA ASP A 790 -40.56 -17.37 3.88
C ASP A 790 -39.38 -16.35 4.12
N GLU A 791 -38.58 -16.58 5.15
CA GLU A 791 -37.41 -15.74 5.46
C GLU A 791 -36.37 -15.72 4.30
N SER A 792 -36.18 -16.87 3.66
CA SER A 792 -35.28 -16.98 2.49
C SER A 792 -35.83 -16.25 1.28
N VAL A 793 -37.12 -16.35 1.06
CA VAL A 793 -37.81 -15.61 -0.01
C VAL A 793 -37.76 -14.13 0.24
N GLU A 794 -38.00 -13.65 1.47
CA GLU A 794 -37.91 -12.24 1.85
C GLU A 794 -36.47 -11.70 1.68
N ALA A 795 -35.47 -12.47 2.10
CA ALA A 795 -34.07 -12.11 1.89
C ALA A 795 -33.73 -11.97 0.39
N PHE A 796 -34.23 -12.89 -0.44
CA PHE A 796 -34.01 -12.84 -1.88
C PHE A 796 -34.75 -11.67 -2.55
N VAL A 797 -35.98 -11.41 -2.13
CA VAL A 797 -36.77 -10.24 -2.58
C VAL A 797 -36.03 -8.96 -2.22
N GLN A 798 -35.61 -8.80 -0.97
CA GLN A 798 -34.86 -7.63 -0.52
C GLN A 798 -33.58 -7.43 -1.33
N TRP A 799 -32.81 -8.49 -1.53
CA TRP A 799 -31.58 -8.42 -2.33
C TRP A 799 -31.83 -7.95 -3.76
N THR A 800 -32.84 -8.51 -4.43
CA THR A 800 -33.17 -8.11 -5.81
C THR A 800 -33.79 -6.71 -5.90
N GLN A 801 -34.50 -6.24 -4.85
CA GLN A 801 -35.11 -4.90 -4.80
C GLN A 801 -34.10 -3.77 -4.79
N PHE A 802 -32.89 -3.97 -4.27
CA PHE A 802 -31.82 -2.96 -4.38
C PHE A 802 -31.57 -2.58 -5.84
N TYR A 803 -31.72 -3.52 -6.76
CA TYR A 803 -31.44 -3.31 -8.20
C TYR A 803 -32.71 -2.96 -8.98
N THR A 804 -33.82 -3.64 -8.72
CA THR A 804 -35.07 -3.47 -9.48
C THR A 804 -35.88 -2.25 -9.04
N HIS A 805 -35.89 -1.90 -7.74
CA HIS A 805 -36.65 -0.79 -7.20
C HIS A 805 -35.79 0.43 -6.87
N HIS A 806 -34.61 0.21 -6.32
CA HIS A 806 -33.73 1.31 -5.93
C HIS A 806 -32.69 1.64 -7.02
N GLY A 807 -32.60 0.86 -8.10
CA GLY A 807 -31.76 1.18 -9.25
C GLY A 807 -30.26 1.20 -8.96
N LEU A 808 -29.82 0.42 -7.97
CA LEU A 808 -28.38 0.31 -7.70
C LEU A 808 -27.68 -0.37 -8.88
N PRO A 809 -26.41 -0.02 -9.17
CA PRO A 809 -25.66 -0.60 -10.27
C PRO A 809 -25.35 -2.07 -10.00
N ASP A 810 -25.51 -2.92 -11.02
CA ASP A 810 -25.13 -4.33 -11.00
C ASP A 810 -23.68 -4.59 -11.44
N PHE A 811 -23.02 -3.54 -11.93
CA PHE A 811 -21.60 -3.55 -12.30
C PHE A 811 -20.98 -2.17 -12.02
N PHE A 812 -19.88 -2.14 -11.29
CA PHE A 812 -19.17 -0.90 -10.98
C PHE A 812 -17.74 -1.19 -10.52
N ASP A 813 -16.88 -0.22 -10.72
CA ASP A 813 -15.56 -0.16 -10.08
C ASP A 813 -15.71 0.64 -8.77
N PHE A 814 -15.77 -0.05 -7.63
CA PHE A 814 -15.96 0.59 -6.34
C PHE A 814 -14.80 1.52 -6.00
N TYR A 815 -13.57 1.09 -6.25
CA TYR A 815 -12.37 1.86 -5.93
C TYR A 815 -12.38 3.25 -6.58
N ASN A 816 -12.52 3.32 -7.89
CA ASN A 816 -12.52 4.58 -8.59
C ASN A 816 -13.74 5.45 -8.26
N ARG A 817 -14.93 4.84 -8.14
CA ARG A 817 -16.14 5.58 -7.81
C ARG A 817 -16.17 6.07 -6.35
N PHE A 818 -15.57 5.36 -5.43
CA PHE A 818 -15.42 5.79 -4.04
C PHE A 818 -14.44 6.95 -3.92
N ARG A 819 -13.31 6.88 -4.60
CA ARG A 819 -12.31 7.96 -4.66
C ARG A 819 -12.90 9.26 -5.23
N THR A 820 -13.64 9.17 -6.32
CA THR A 820 -14.26 10.34 -6.96
C THR A 820 -15.50 10.84 -6.22
N GLY A 821 -16.00 10.09 -5.23
CA GLY A 821 -17.22 10.41 -4.49
C GLY A 821 -18.52 10.12 -5.23
N MET A 822 -18.45 9.42 -6.38
CA MET A 822 -19.66 8.98 -7.10
C MET A 822 -20.40 7.87 -6.35
N MET A 823 -19.68 7.10 -5.54
CA MET A 823 -20.19 6.02 -4.72
C MET A 823 -19.67 6.20 -3.29
N PRO A 824 -20.21 7.18 -2.55
CA PRO A 824 -19.64 7.60 -1.27
C PRO A 824 -19.91 6.64 -0.11
N ILE A 825 -20.63 5.55 -0.35
CA ILE A 825 -20.89 4.49 0.61
C ILE A 825 -20.93 3.14 -0.10
N GLY A 826 -20.41 2.10 0.56
CA GLY A 826 -20.50 0.74 0.06
C GLY A 826 -20.13 -0.32 1.08
N VAL A 827 -20.68 -1.52 0.90
CA VAL A 827 -20.33 -2.71 1.68
C VAL A 827 -19.31 -3.50 0.89
N GLN A 828 -18.13 -3.69 1.47
CA GLN A 828 -16.98 -4.34 0.82
C GLN A 828 -16.25 -5.25 1.82
N PRO A 829 -15.47 -6.23 1.35
CA PRO A 829 -14.58 -6.99 2.23
C PRO A 829 -13.61 -6.07 2.98
N TRP A 830 -13.35 -6.35 4.25
CA TRP A 830 -12.56 -5.45 5.11
C TRP A 830 -11.10 -5.22 4.64
N TRP A 831 -10.53 -6.07 3.80
CA TRP A 831 -9.22 -5.85 3.19
C TRP A 831 -9.16 -4.59 2.30
N TRP A 832 -10.31 -4.06 1.86
CA TRP A 832 -10.40 -2.77 1.17
C TRP A 832 -9.81 -1.62 1.98
N TYR A 833 -9.84 -1.73 3.29
CA TYR A 833 -9.15 -0.78 4.17
C TYR A 833 -7.68 -0.62 3.77
N ASN A 834 -6.93 -1.73 3.63
CA ASN A 834 -5.53 -1.70 3.26
C ASN A 834 -5.31 -1.06 1.88
N MET A 835 -6.19 -1.37 0.94
CA MET A 835 -6.12 -0.82 -0.41
C MET A 835 -6.36 0.70 -0.42
N LEU A 836 -7.37 1.19 0.29
CA LEU A 836 -7.66 2.63 0.39
C LEU A 836 -6.53 3.39 1.10
N MET A 837 -5.99 2.83 2.17
CA MET A 837 -4.88 3.46 2.91
C MET A 837 -3.63 3.68 2.05
N VAL A 838 -3.33 2.76 1.15
CA VAL A 838 -2.10 2.80 0.33
C VAL A 838 -2.34 3.49 -1.01
N ALA A 839 -3.46 3.18 -1.66
CA ALA A 839 -3.67 3.52 -3.06
C ALA A 839 -4.62 4.71 -3.29
N ALA A 840 -5.15 5.33 -2.22
CA ALA A 840 -6.02 6.51 -2.32
C ALA A 840 -5.56 7.67 -1.40
N PRO A 841 -4.31 8.15 -1.53
CA PRO A 841 -3.76 9.17 -0.63
C PRO A 841 -4.52 10.50 -0.70
N GLU A 842 -5.16 10.81 -1.83
CA GLU A 842 -5.92 12.05 -2.03
C GLU A 842 -7.20 12.14 -1.20
N ILE A 843 -7.71 11.01 -0.72
CA ILE A 843 -8.91 10.96 0.15
C ILE A 843 -8.60 10.49 1.56
N ARG A 844 -7.34 10.47 1.95
CA ARG A 844 -6.94 10.05 3.30
C ARG A 844 -7.55 10.97 4.35
N GLY A 845 -8.12 10.38 5.43
CA GLY A 845 -8.86 11.13 6.45
C GLY A 845 -10.26 11.58 6.05
N MET A 846 -10.71 11.28 4.83
CA MET A 846 -12.05 11.63 4.31
C MET A 846 -12.99 10.42 4.22
N TRP A 847 -12.65 9.31 4.84
CA TRP A 847 -13.47 8.11 4.87
C TRP A 847 -13.24 7.30 6.14
N GLU A 848 -14.22 6.51 6.49
CA GLU A 848 -14.18 5.59 7.62
C GLU A 848 -14.74 4.23 7.25
N MET A 849 -14.35 3.23 8.04
CA MET A 849 -14.88 1.87 8.02
C MET A 849 -15.75 1.65 9.24
N VAL A 850 -16.95 1.12 9.05
CA VAL A 850 -17.92 0.85 10.13
C VAL A 850 -18.55 -0.54 9.93
N PRO A 851 -19.24 -1.11 10.95
CA PRO A 851 -19.97 -2.36 10.81
C PRO A 851 -21.04 -2.27 9.70
N ILE A 852 -21.36 -3.41 9.10
CA ILE A 852 -22.43 -3.46 8.10
C ILE A 852 -23.79 -3.13 8.71
N PRO A 853 -24.75 -2.59 7.92
CA PRO A 853 -26.12 -2.42 8.37
C PRO A 853 -26.74 -3.74 8.80
N GLY A 854 -27.49 -3.71 9.90
CA GLY A 854 -28.17 -4.87 10.43
C GLY A 854 -29.67 -4.86 10.19
N THR A 855 -30.31 -5.98 10.50
CA THR A 855 -31.77 -6.12 10.51
C THR A 855 -32.26 -6.04 11.95
N VAL A 856 -33.22 -5.11 12.21
CA VAL A 856 -33.84 -4.97 13.53
C VAL A 856 -34.67 -6.21 13.86
N GLN A 857 -34.41 -6.83 15.00
CA GLN A 857 -35.12 -8.00 15.48
C GLN A 857 -36.39 -7.63 16.27
N PRO A 858 -37.31 -8.54 16.48
CA PRO A 858 -38.56 -8.27 17.24
C PRO A 858 -38.34 -7.79 18.69
N ASP A 859 -37.15 -8.09 19.27
CA ASP A 859 -36.76 -7.62 20.61
C ASP A 859 -36.09 -6.26 20.61
N GLY A 860 -35.91 -5.64 19.43
CA GLY A 860 -35.25 -4.36 19.24
C GLY A 860 -33.74 -4.45 19.09
N SER A 861 -33.12 -5.62 19.18
CA SER A 861 -31.71 -5.82 18.89
C SER A 861 -31.42 -5.73 17.38
N ILE A 862 -30.20 -5.36 17.01
CA ILE A 862 -29.78 -5.29 15.61
C ILE A 862 -28.90 -6.50 15.29
N ASN A 863 -29.38 -7.38 14.42
CA ASN A 863 -28.60 -8.51 13.92
C ASN A 863 -27.74 -8.08 12.74
N ARG A 864 -26.41 -8.11 12.90
CA ARG A 864 -25.41 -7.74 11.89
C ARG A 864 -24.70 -8.96 11.29
N SER A 865 -25.33 -10.15 11.32
CA SER A 865 -24.73 -11.35 10.78
C SER A 865 -24.27 -11.15 9.34
N SER A 866 -23.06 -11.61 9.04
CA SER A 866 -22.41 -11.50 7.74
C SER A 866 -21.84 -12.83 7.32
N GLY A 867 -21.94 -13.16 6.04
CA GLY A 867 -21.20 -14.26 5.47
C GLY A 867 -19.70 -13.99 5.42
N THR A 868 -18.88 -15.03 5.32
CA THR A 868 -17.43 -14.95 5.28
C THR A 868 -16.83 -15.94 4.30
N THR A 869 -15.55 -15.75 3.97
CA THR A 869 -14.72 -16.73 3.26
C THR A 869 -13.34 -16.79 3.88
N GLY A 870 -12.57 -17.83 3.54
CA GLY A 870 -11.21 -17.99 4.01
C GLY A 870 -10.53 -19.20 3.38
N GLU A 871 -9.30 -19.42 3.81
CA GLU A 871 -8.47 -20.55 3.42
C GLU A 871 -8.12 -21.37 4.68
N GLY A 872 -7.81 -22.65 4.49
CA GLY A 872 -7.46 -23.54 5.58
C GLY A 872 -6.26 -24.43 5.27
N SER A 873 -5.66 -24.98 6.31
CA SER A 873 -4.54 -25.91 6.21
C SER A 873 -5.03 -27.35 6.30
N ILE A 874 -4.64 -28.20 5.35
CA ILE A 874 -5.03 -29.62 5.26
C ILE A 874 -3.82 -30.55 5.35
N ILE A 875 -4.07 -31.76 5.84
CA ILE A 875 -3.12 -32.88 5.81
C ILE A 875 -3.67 -33.96 4.88
N LEU A 876 -2.85 -34.40 3.92
CA LEU A 876 -3.28 -35.42 2.98
C LEU A 876 -3.11 -36.83 3.54
N ASN A 877 -3.99 -37.75 3.12
CA ASN A 877 -4.02 -39.14 3.65
C ASN A 877 -2.82 -39.99 3.28
N HIS A 878 -2.03 -39.57 2.28
CA HIS A 878 -0.84 -40.33 1.85
C HIS A 878 0.42 -39.95 2.63
N THR A 879 0.33 -39.01 3.59
CA THR A 879 1.51 -38.63 4.39
C THR A 879 2.09 -39.84 5.12
N ASP A 880 3.40 -40.00 5.04
CA ASP A 880 4.15 -41.04 5.75
C ASP A 880 4.39 -40.69 7.23
N ASP A 881 4.29 -39.40 7.60
CA ASP A 881 4.50 -38.89 8.97
C ASP A 881 3.37 -37.96 9.39
N LEU A 882 2.26 -38.55 9.79
CA LEU A 882 1.09 -37.78 10.26
C LEU A 882 1.37 -36.94 11.51
N ASP A 883 2.21 -37.45 12.41
CA ASP A 883 2.57 -36.71 13.62
C ASP A 883 3.39 -35.45 13.29
N ALA A 884 4.37 -35.56 12.40
CA ALA A 884 5.14 -34.42 11.93
C ALA A 884 4.26 -33.38 11.21
N SER A 885 3.38 -33.84 10.34
CA SER A 885 2.43 -33.00 9.59
C SER A 885 1.48 -32.26 10.55
N TRP A 886 0.98 -32.94 11.59
CA TRP A 886 0.11 -32.32 12.59
C TRP A 886 0.87 -31.33 13.49
N GLN A 887 2.09 -31.64 13.91
CA GLN A 887 2.93 -30.72 14.66
C GLN A 887 3.18 -29.44 13.85
N PHE A 888 3.41 -29.55 12.54
CA PHE A 888 3.57 -28.41 11.65
C PHE A 888 2.29 -27.57 11.56
N VAL A 889 1.13 -28.17 11.37
CA VAL A 889 -0.15 -27.44 11.30
C VAL A 889 -0.45 -26.71 12.62
N LYS A 890 -0.16 -27.34 13.78
CA LYS A 890 -0.28 -26.72 15.09
C LYS A 890 0.63 -25.51 15.25
N TRP A 891 1.89 -25.64 14.83
CA TRP A 891 2.86 -24.55 14.83
C TRP A 891 2.41 -23.44 13.86
N TRP A 892 2.06 -23.78 12.63
CA TRP A 892 1.66 -22.82 11.61
C TRP A 892 0.47 -21.97 12.04
N THR A 893 -0.50 -22.59 12.70
CA THR A 893 -1.73 -21.90 13.14
C THR A 893 -1.64 -21.31 14.56
N SER A 894 -0.47 -21.30 15.21
CA SER A 894 -0.29 -20.66 16.51
C SER A 894 -0.35 -19.13 16.41
N ALA A 895 -0.64 -18.46 17.49
CA ALA A 895 -0.78 -17.00 17.52
C ALA A 895 0.54 -16.33 17.14
N GLU A 896 1.64 -16.77 17.73
CA GLU A 896 2.97 -16.22 17.48
C GLU A 896 3.40 -16.38 16.02
N THR A 897 3.15 -17.57 15.45
CA THR A 897 3.53 -17.86 14.06
C THR A 897 2.71 -17.04 13.07
N GLN A 898 1.38 -16.97 13.27
CA GLN A 898 0.49 -16.22 12.40
C GLN A 898 0.73 -14.70 12.51
N ALA A 899 0.98 -14.20 13.72
CA ALA A 899 1.33 -12.79 13.93
C ALA A 899 2.68 -12.45 13.29
N ARG A 900 3.71 -13.30 13.50
CA ARG A 900 5.03 -13.13 12.88
C ARG A 900 4.92 -13.15 11.35
N PHE A 901 4.17 -14.10 10.79
CA PHE A 901 3.96 -14.16 9.34
C PHE A 901 3.29 -12.90 8.80
N GLY A 902 2.25 -12.40 9.47
CA GLY A 902 1.57 -11.17 9.08
C GLY A 902 2.49 -9.94 9.14
N MET A 903 3.28 -9.81 10.20
CA MET A 903 4.28 -8.75 10.33
C MET A 903 5.37 -8.83 9.26
N GLU A 904 5.92 -10.01 9.01
CA GLU A 904 6.94 -10.23 7.96
C GLU A 904 6.39 -9.93 6.56
N LEU A 905 5.12 -10.24 6.28
CA LEU A 905 4.46 -9.87 5.02
C LEU A 905 4.31 -8.35 4.89
N GLU A 906 3.82 -7.69 5.94
CA GLU A 906 3.68 -6.23 5.92
C GLU A 906 5.05 -5.54 5.83
N MET A 907 6.06 -6.05 6.53
CA MET A 907 7.44 -5.59 6.42
C MET A 907 8.03 -5.76 5.02
N LEU A 908 7.69 -6.86 4.33
CA LEU A 908 8.22 -7.15 3.00
C LEU A 908 7.50 -6.40 1.88
N MET A 909 6.18 -6.26 1.98
CA MET A 909 5.31 -5.82 0.88
C MET A 909 4.55 -4.52 1.20
N GLY A 910 4.74 -3.97 2.39
CA GLY A 910 4.05 -2.78 2.88
C GLY A 910 2.63 -3.04 3.41
N PRO A 911 1.96 -1.99 3.92
CA PRO A 911 0.64 -2.10 4.57
C PRO A 911 -0.46 -2.70 3.68
N ALA A 912 -0.31 -2.64 2.35
CA ALA A 912 -1.24 -3.29 1.42
C ALA A 912 -1.30 -4.82 1.58
N ALA A 913 -0.23 -5.43 2.10
CA ALA A 913 -0.13 -6.87 2.32
C ALA A 913 -0.51 -7.30 3.74
N ARG A 914 -1.11 -6.42 4.53
CA ARG A 914 -1.57 -6.72 5.90
C ARG A 914 -2.42 -7.98 5.93
N TYR A 915 -2.06 -8.91 6.80
CA TYR A 915 -2.54 -10.28 6.77
C TYR A 915 -3.89 -10.47 7.47
N ASN A 916 -4.78 -11.24 6.84
CA ASN A 916 -6.15 -11.52 7.30
C ASN A 916 -6.20 -12.84 8.07
N THR A 917 -5.46 -12.97 9.16
CA THR A 917 -5.45 -14.19 9.97
C THR A 917 -6.83 -14.53 10.51
N ALA A 918 -7.14 -15.83 10.60
CA ALA A 918 -8.32 -16.33 11.31
C ALA A 918 -8.08 -16.52 12.82
N ASN A 919 -6.83 -16.50 13.26
CA ASN A 919 -6.45 -16.66 14.67
C ASN A 919 -6.71 -15.37 15.43
N LEU A 920 -7.57 -15.43 16.46
CA LEU A 920 -8.03 -14.27 17.22
C LEU A 920 -6.91 -13.59 18.01
N GLU A 921 -6.05 -14.38 18.63
CA GLU A 921 -4.92 -13.86 19.40
C GLU A 921 -3.87 -13.26 18.46
N ALA A 922 -3.56 -13.93 17.35
CA ALA A 922 -2.65 -13.38 16.35
C ALA A 922 -3.16 -12.05 15.78
N PHE A 923 -4.47 -11.92 15.55
CA PHE A 923 -5.06 -10.68 15.07
C PHE A 923 -4.79 -9.51 16.02
N SER A 924 -4.88 -9.72 17.33
CA SER A 924 -4.58 -8.69 18.34
C SER A 924 -3.09 -8.26 18.34
N MET A 925 -2.20 -9.10 17.82
CA MET A 925 -0.77 -8.82 17.72
C MET A 925 -0.39 -8.11 16.41
N LEU A 926 -1.28 -8.08 15.40
CA LEU A 926 -1.03 -7.41 14.12
C LEU A 926 -1.06 -5.88 14.27
N PRO A 927 -0.46 -5.13 13.34
CA PRO A 927 -0.28 -3.68 13.46
C PRO A 927 -1.56 -2.88 13.11
N TRP A 928 -2.68 -3.23 13.72
CA TRP A 928 -3.92 -2.46 13.70
C TRP A 928 -3.92 -1.44 14.84
N SER A 929 -4.55 -0.28 14.66
CA SER A 929 -4.87 0.60 15.77
C SER A 929 -5.89 -0.06 16.72
N LEU A 930 -5.93 0.37 17.97
CA LEU A 930 -6.89 -0.18 18.94
C LEU A 930 -8.34 -0.01 18.45
N GLN A 931 -8.66 1.17 17.93
CA GLN A 931 -10.00 1.47 17.40
C GLN A 931 -10.38 0.55 16.23
N GLU A 932 -9.45 0.31 15.29
CA GLU A 932 -9.67 -0.60 14.17
C GLU A 932 -9.84 -2.04 14.63
N GLN A 933 -9.04 -2.49 15.60
CA GLN A 933 -9.18 -3.82 16.21
C GLN A 933 -10.54 -4.01 16.86
N GLU A 934 -10.98 -3.06 17.68
CA GLU A 934 -12.28 -3.11 18.34
C GLU A 934 -13.43 -3.17 17.33
N LEU A 935 -13.36 -2.36 16.29
CA LEU A 935 -14.35 -2.29 15.22
C LEU A 935 -14.45 -3.60 14.43
N LEU A 936 -13.30 -4.14 14.00
CA LEU A 936 -13.23 -5.40 13.28
C LEU A 936 -13.68 -6.56 14.17
N MET A 937 -13.25 -6.61 15.44
CA MET A 937 -13.67 -7.62 16.40
C MET A 937 -15.18 -7.54 16.73
N TYR A 938 -15.74 -6.32 16.75
CA TYR A 938 -17.18 -6.15 16.90
C TYR A 938 -17.96 -6.82 15.75
N GLN A 939 -17.59 -6.54 14.48
CA GLN A 939 -18.22 -7.19 13.33
C GLN A 939 -17.91 -8.68 13.25
N TRP A 940 -16.71 -9.12 13.63
CA TRP A 940 -16.29 -10.52 13.56
C TRP A 940 -17.15 -11.45 14.43
N ARG A 941 -17.68 -10.97 15.55
CA ARG A 941 -18.61 -11.74 16.41
C ARG A 941 -19.94 -12.04 15.72
N TRP A 942 -20.28 -11.30 14.67
CA TRP A 942 -21.47 -11.49 13.86
C TRP A 942 -21.22 -12.33 12.60
N VAL A 943 -19.98 -12.74 12.37
CA VAL A 943 -19.63 -13.52 11.19
C VAL A 943 -20.13 -14.94 11.32
N ARG A 944 -20.78 -15.43 10.26
CA ARG A 944 -21.32 -16.78 10.17
C ARG A 944 -20.78 -17.48 8.92
N GLU A 945 -20.37 -18.72 9.09
CA GLU A 945 -19.84 -19.55 8.02
C GLU A 945 -20.96 -20.33 7.32
N VAL A 946 -20.74 -20.60 6.03
CA VAL A 946 -21.61 -21.48 5.23
C VAL A 946 -20.99 -22.89 5.23
N PRO A 947 -21.69 -23.93 5.65
CA PRO A 947 -21.17 -25.29 5.57
C PRO A 947 -20.97 -25.74 4.11
N VAL A 948 -19.93 -26.52 3.87
CA VAL A 948 -19.67 -27.14 2.56
C VAL A 948 -20.32 -28.52 2.56
N ILE A 949 -21.27 -28.72 1.64
CA ILE A 949 -22.03 -29.95 1.52
C ILE A 949 -21.87 -30.57 0.11
N PRO A 950 -22.12 -31.88 -0.06
CA PRO A 950 -22.16 -32.50 -1.38
C PRO A 950 -23.14 -31.80 -2.31
N GLY A 951 -22.69 -31.34 -3.47
CA GLY A 951 -23.51 -30.57 -4.40
C GLY A 951 -23.67 -29.08 -4.09
N GLY A 952 -23.12 -28.60 -2.95
CA GLY A 952 -23.20 -27.20 -2.53
C GLY A 952 -22.60 -26.18 -3.55
N TYR A 953 -21.60 -26.59 -4.33
CA TYR A 953 -21.03 -25.79 -5.42
C TYR A 953 -22.06 -25.31 -6.44
N TYR A 954 -23.19 -26.04 -6.56
CA TYR A 954 -24.29 -25.76 -7.51
C TYR A 954 -25.16 -24.59 -7.03
N VAL A 955 -25.15 -24.30 -5.73
CA VAL A 955 -25.96 -23.22 -5.13
C VAL A 955 -25.57 -21.85 -5.67
N ALA A 956 -24.29 -21.48 -5.61
CA ALA A 956 -23.82 -20.18 -6.06
C ALA A 956 -24.26 -19.88 -7.49
N ARG A 957 -23.96 -20.79 -8.40
CA ARG A 957 -24.30 -20.66 -9.82
C ARG A 957 -25.81 -20.50 -10.07
N ASN A 958 -26.64 -21.25 -9.35
CA ASN A 958 -28.09 -21.17 -9.52
C ASN A 958 -28.67 -19.92 -8.87
N LEU A 959 -28.10 -19.48 -7.74
CA LEU A 959 -28.49 -18.22 -7.10
C LEU A 959 -28.17 -17.02 -8.01
N ASP A 960 -27.02 -17.00 -8.64
CA ASP A 960 -26.65 -15.97 -9.63
C ASP A 960 -27.60 -15.99 -10.84
N ASN A 961 -27.92 -17.17 -11.33
CA ASN A 961 -28.91 -17.31 -12.42
C ASN A 961 -30.30 -16.83 -11.98
N ALA A 962 -30.72 -17.13 -10.76
CA ALA A 962 -31.98 -16.65 -10.20
C ALA A 962 -31.98 -15.12 -10.09
N PHE A 963 -30.91 -14.51 -9.56
CA PHE A 963 -30.75 -13.07 -9.49
C PHE A 963 -30.88 -12.40 -10.87
N ARG A 964 -30.18 -12.92 -11.87
CA ARG A 964 -30.24 -12.39 -13.24
C ARG A 964 -31.63 -12.47 -13.85
N ARG A 965 -32.38 -13.56 -13.56
CA ARG A 965 -33.75 -13.69 -14.04
C ARG A 965 -34.66 -12.61 -13.50
N VAL A 966 -34.46 -12.21 -12.25
CA VAL A 966 -35.22 -11.14 -11.63
C VAL A 966 -34.74 -9.76 -12.13
N VAL A 967 -33.43 -9.49 -12.01
CA VAL A 967 -32.91 -8.14 -12.24
C VAL A 967 -32.85 -7.76 -13.71
N ILE A 968 -32.53 -8.72 -14.62
CA ILE A 968 -32.38 -8.42 -16.04
C ILE A 968 -33.68 -8.71 -16.83
N PHE A 969 -34.41 -9.77 -16.45
CA PHE A 969 -35.57 -10.23 -17.21
C PHE A 969 -36.91 -9.93 -16.52
N ASP A 970 -36.89 -9.24 -15.36
CA ASP A 970 -38.06 -8.79 -14.61
C ASP A 970 -39.05 -9.95 -14.24
N GLU A 971 -38.48 -11.18 -14.00
CA GLU A 971 -39.28 -12.31 -13.54
C GLU A 971 -39.59 -12.17 -12.05
N ASN A 972 -40.72 -12.75 -11.60
CA ASN A 972 -41.13 -12.73 -10.19
C ASN A 972 -40.07 -13.38 -9.29
N PRO A 973 -39.52 -12.69 -8.25
CA PRO A 973 -38.43 -13.20 -7.43
C PRO A 973 -38.77 -14.52 -6.71
N ARG A 974 -39.97 -14.64 -6.13
CA ARG A 974 -40.42 -15.84 -5.42
C ARG A 974 -40.44 -17.06 -6.36
N ASP A 975 -41.09 -16.93 -7.51
CA ASP A 975 -41.22 -18.02 -8.46
C ASP A 975 -39.88 -18.46 -9.03
N VAL A 976 -38.99 -17.50 -9.28
CA VAL A 976 -37.65 -17.76 -9.75
C VAL A 976 -36.83 -18.51 -8.68
N LEU A 977 -36.80 -18.01 -7.44
CA LEU A 977 -36.06 -18.66 -6.36
C LEU A 977 -36.54 -20.12 -6.17
N LEU A 978 -37.83 -20.32 -6.08
CA LEU A 978 -38.41 -21.66 -5.90
C LEU A 978 -38.14 -22.62 -7.10
N ARG A 979 -38.07 -22.07 -8.33
CA ARG A 979 -37.67 -22.84 -9.51
C ARG A 979 -36.22 -23.30 -9.43
N PHE A 980 -35.32 -22.41 -9.12
CA PHE A 980 -33.89 -22.73 -8.99
C PHE A 980 -33.61 -23.58 -7.75
N ASN A 981 -34.33 -23.38 -6.66
CA ASN A 981 -34.26 -24.22 -5.47
C ASN A 981 -34.49 -25.72 -5.80
N ARG A 982 -35.48 -26.02 -6.63
CA ARG A 982 -35.72 -27.41 -7.06
C ARG A 982 -34.54 -28.02 -7.81
N ASN A 983 -33.88 -27.25 -8.65
CA ASN A 983 -32.68 -27.68 -9.38
C ASN A 983 -31.52 -27.94 -8.44
N ILE A 984 -31.32 -27.04 -7.47
CA ILE A 984 -30.26 -27.13 -6.45
C ILE A 984 -30.48 -28.40 -5.62
N ASN A 985 -31.67 -28.58 -5.06
CA ASN A 985 -31.99 -29.72 -4.19
C ASN A 985 -31.93 -31.05 -4.93
N ALA A 986 -32.26 -31.09 -6.23
CA ALA A 986 -32.08 -32.28 -7.07
C ALA A 986 -30.58 -32.63 -7.23
N GLU A 987 -29.70 -31.67 -7.39
CA GLU A 987 -28.26 -31.93 -7.48
C GLU A 987 -27.67 -32.32 -6.12
N ILE A 988 -28.08 -31.69 -5.02
CA ILE A 988 -27.68 -32.09 -3.66
C ILE A 988 -28.06 -33.54 -3.40
N ALA A 989 -29.34 -33.89 -3.69
CA ALA A 989 -29.81 -35.26 -3.52
C ALA A 989 -29.04 -36.27 -4.38
N ARG A 990 -28.72 -35.94 -5.63
CA ARG A 990 -27.89 -36.77 -6.51
C ARG A 990 -26.49 -36.99 -5.93
N ARG A 991 -25.86 -35.96 -5.43
CA ARG A 991 -24.51 -36.04 -4.86
C ARG A 991 -24.49 -36.78 -3.53
N LEU A 992 -25.49 -36.64 -2.71
CA LEU A 992 -25.63 -37.43 -1.47
C LEU A 992 -25.72 -38.93 -1.74
N LEU A 993 -26.33 -39.35 -2.89
CA LEU A 993 -26.34 -40.74 -3.32
C LEU A 993 -24.98 -41.26 -3.82
N GLU A 994 -24.15 -40.37 -4.38
CA GLU A 994 -22.76 -40.69 -4.78
C GLU A 994 -21.83 -40.90 -3.58
N PHE A 995 -22.15 -40.24 -2.46
CA PHE A 995 -21.41 -40.31 -1.20
C PHE A 995 -22.35 -40.72 -0.06
N PRO A 996 -22.81 -41.98 -0.02
CA PRO A 996 -23.74 -42.44 1.03
C PRO A 996 -23.10 -42.27 2.42
N ALA A 997 -23.92 -42.02 3.44
CA ALA A 997 -23.49 -42.19 4.82
C ALA A 997 -23.31 -43.69 5.10
N ASP A 998 -22.19 -44.08 5.65
CA ASP A 998 -21.94 -45.48 6.06
C ASP A 998 -22.93 -45.96 7.11
#